data_924b4f613470200118fd4ddde1cedb03
#
_entry.id   924b4f613470200118fd4ddde1cedb03
#
_cell.length_a   1.000
_cell.length_b   1.000
_cell.length_c   1.000
_cell.angle_alpha   90.00
_cell.angle_beta   90.00
_cell.angle_gamma   90.00
#
_symmetry.space_group_name_H-M   'P 1'
#
loop_
_entity.id
_entity.type
_entity.pdbx_description
1 polymer ?
#
loop_
_entity_poly.entity_id
_entity_poly.type
_entity_poly.pdbx_seq_one_letter_code
_entity_poly.pdbx_strand_id
1 'polypeptide(L)'
;VKAGELPSDEMYMSGRSLLPLSMSLALKLSKAFDGSLAISYSGGVDAFTIADVLATGIQPVTVASTVLKPGGPQRFQQLADAASEVMSDAGPIDLALLESTVAKLLADPMFHKRHREKFGSRKTASALPLTDCFKAPCEDGGCPIGQQIPEYLTLSAAGKYDEAFKVIALDNTAPTINGVLCAQNCREHCTRLDYDSSIHIRQVKLAASDAAQDAFSRAQVAPALATTEKVAIIGAGPAGIAAAIFLRRNGVDVDVFEKLDGPYGIVKYIIPKFRISEEQIMRDFRLAEDLGIRFHFNADPDYDVEALLADYGRVVIATGSWGRGMNPVQQGQELIVDALDFLWDAWNEGGAKVGRTVAVVGAGDVAMDCVRTAARTEGVEKAFIVYRRNEPNMPATQEEVNDVRAEGLDIIELVAPVSYDGAVLHCEQMRLAPIVPGQRRGIEGTGEFVDIAADTVIGATGATIKTEPYVRNGLTLDARGRVVLDADHQASKPGVYVVGDGRRGPSTVVQAIADAKVAARAILRSLGLSADYDAPHPTVHGDSEVIRGKRALLIKPLQGASEGSRCLTCQDVCEICTEVCPNRANVSVKVAGFADPFQIVHIDGLCNECGNCGTFCPHAGRPYKDKITTFWTHEDFEESTNVGFLAGADGG
;
A
#
# COMPACT_ATOMS: atom_id res chain seq x y z
N VAL A 1 7.79 -18.26 -14.11
CA VAL A 1 6.72 -18.34 -15.11
C VAL A 1 5.48 -18.82 -14.40
N LYS A 2 4.34 -18.25 -14.68
CA LYS A 2 3.08 -18.87 -14.30
C LYS A 2 2.89 -20.11 -15.18
N ALA A 3 2.66 -21.26 -14.55
CA ALA A 3 2.48 -22.50 -15.29
C ALA A 3 1.35 -22.36 -16.33
N GLY A 4 1.64 -22.69 -17.58
CA GLY A 4 0.68 -22.66 -18.69
C GLY A 4 0.58 -21.33 -19.45
N GLU A 5 1.33 -20.28 -19.10
CA GLU A 5 1.33 -19.01 -19.83
C GLU A 5 2.26 -19.00 -21.07
N LEU A 6 3.25 -19.87 -21.08
CA LEU A 6 4.17 -20.00 -22.21
C LEU A 6 4.34 -21.49 -22.60
N PRO A 7 4.66 -21.78 -23.86
CA PRO A 7 4.88 -23.15 -24.33
C PRO A 7 6.19 -23.78 -23.85
N SER A 8 7.00 -23.07 -23.07
CA SER A 8 8.26 -23.56 -22.49
C SER A 8 8.38 -23.23 -21.02
N ASP A 9 9.14 -24.05 -20.28
CA ASP A 9 9.43 -23.85 -18.86
C ASP A 9 10.45 -22.71 -18.62
N GLU A 10 11.08 -22.19 -19.65
CA GLU A 10 12.07 -21.12 -19.61
C GLU A 10 11.46 -19.78 -20.04
N MET A 11 11.77 -18.73 -19.28
CA MET A 11 11.37 -17.35 -19.59
C MET A 11 12.50 -16.57 -20.22
N TYR A 12 12.16 -15.80 -21.25
CA TYR A 12 13.04 -14.73 -21.72
C TYR A 12 13.16 -13.62 -20.69
N MET A 13 14.38 -13.20 -20.39
CA MET A 13 14.63 -11.96 -19.70
C MET A 13 14.57 -10.82 -20.70
N SER A 14 13.73 -9.83 -20.46
CA SER A 14 13.56 -8.67 -21.33
C SER A 14 13.34 -7.39 -20.52
N GLY A 15 13.39 -6.26 -21.21
CA GLY A 15 13.16 -4.96 -20.61
C GLY A 15 14.28 -4.54 -19.65
N ARG A 16 13.97 -3.65 -18.73
CA ARG A 16 14.91 -2.98 -17.84
C ARG A 16 15.84 -3.94 -17.07
N SER A 17 15.36 -5.10 -16.67
CA SER A 17 16.15 -6.09 -15.91
C SER A 17 17.34 -6.66 -16.70
N LEU A 18 17.29 -6.61 -18.04
CA LEU A 18 18.37 -7.09 -18.89
C LEU A 18 19.55 -6.10 -18.99
N LEU A 19 19.28 -4.81 -18.76
CA LEU A 19 20.24 -3.73 -19.01
C LEU A 19 21.60 -3.91 -18.29
N PRO A 20 21.66 -4.17 -16.96
CA PRO A 20 22.95 -4.34 -16.27
C PRO A 20 23.75 -5.51 -16.82
N LEU A 21 23.08 -6.62 -17.16
CA LEU A 21 23.74 -7.83 -17.67
C LEU A 21 24.31 -7.62 -19.06
N SER A 22 23.51 -7.07 -19.99
CA SER A 22 23.94 -6.84 -21.37
C SER A 22 24.99 -5.72 -21.47
N MET A 23 24.91 -4.68 -20.63
CA MET A 23 25.94 -3.64 -20.55
C MET A 23 27.24 -4.18 -19.96
N SER A 24 27.20 -5.08 -18.95
CA SER A 24 28.38 -5.77 -18.44
C SER A 24 29.05 -6.63 -19.51
N LEU A 25 28.25 -7.29 -20.36
CA LEU A 25 28.78 -8.05 -21.50
C LEU A 25 29.40 -7.12 -22.56
N ALA A 26 28.74 -6.00 -22.88
CA ALA A 26 29.28 -5.00 -23.78
C ALA A 26 30.63 -4.46 -23.28
N LEU A 27 30.76 -4.15 -21.99
CA LEU A 27 32.01 -3.71 -21.38
C LEU A 27 33.11 -4.78 -21.52
N LYS A 28 32.79 -6.05 -21.26
CA LYS A 28 33.75 -7.16 -21.40
C LYS A 28 34.26 -7.27 -22.83
N LEU A 29 33.36 -7.17 -23.81
CA LEU A 29 33.73 -7.21 -25.23
C LEU A 29 34.55 -5.97 -25.61
N SER A 30 34.11 -4.78 -25.23
CA SER A 30 34.83 -3.54 -25.55
C SER A 30 36.25 -3.52 -24.98
N LYS A 31 36.46 -4.00 -23.75
CA LYS A 31 37.81 -4.16 -23.17
C LYS A 31 38.70 -5.15 -23.97
N ALA A 32 38.12 -6.24 -24.48
CA ALA A 32 38.88 -7.23 -25.26
C ALA A 32 39.33 -6.71 -26.62
N PHE A 33 38.71 -5.63 -27.13
CA PHE A 33 39.02 -5.02 -28.42
C PHE A 33 39.45 -3.55 -28.29
N ASP A 34 39.91 -3.13 -27.11
CA ASP A 34 40.39 -1.76 -26.83
C ASP A 34 39.41 -0.66 -27.31
N GLY A 35 38.08 -0.88 -27.19
CA GLY A 35 37.05 0.04 -27.60
C GLY A 35 36.80 0.13 -29.11
N SER A 36 37.56 -0.61 -29.93
CA SER A 36 37.46 -0.51 -31.40
C SER A 36 36.29 -1.28 -32.01
N LEU A 37 35.67 -2.21 -31.24
CA LEU A 37 34.54 -3.01 -31.69
C LEU A 37 33.25 -2.14 -31.70
N ALA A 38 32.66 -1.94 -32.88
CA ALA A 38 31.36 -1.29 -32.99
C ALA A 38 30.26 -2.22 -32.45
N ILE A 39 29.48 -1.75 -31.48
CA ILE A 39 28.40 -2.51 -30.83
C ILE A 39 27.06 -1.86 -31.15
N SER A 40 26.16 -2.63 -31.80
CA SER A 40 24.73 -2.33 -31.85
C SER A 40 24.07 -2.93 -30.61
N TYR A 41 23.23 -2.16 -29.91
CA TYR A 41 22.73 -2.56 -28.62
C TYR A 41 21.21 -2.70 -28.59
N SER A 42 20.75 -3.83 -28.02
CA SER A 42 19.36 -4.08 -27.70
C SER A 42 19.27 -4.84 -26.36
N GLY A 43 18.86 -4.13 -25.29
CA GLY A 43 18.93 -4.77 -23.97
C GLY A 43 18.30 -3.97 -22.83
N GLY A 44 17.05 -3.54 -22.97
CA GLY A 44 16.29 -2.96 -21.86
C GLY A 44 16.50 -1.46 -21.61
N VAL A 45 17.04 -0.74 -22.59
CA VAL A 45 17.15 0.73 -22.57
C VAL A 45 15.76 1.37 -22.52
N ASP A 46 15.64 2.43 -21.76
CA ASP A 46 14.45 3.30 -21.68
C ASP A 46 14.88 4.79 -21.62
N ALA A 47 13.91 5.69 -21.46
CA ALA A 47 14.16 7.13 -21.47
C ALA A 47 15.08 7.61 -20.32
N PHE A 48 15.25 6.82 -19.25
CA PHE A 48 16.17 7.18 -18.16
C PHE A 48 17.62 6.76 -18.42
N THR A 49 17.84 5.86 -19.38
CA THR A 49 19.14 5.20 -19.57
C THR A 49 19.71 5.35 -20.99
N ILE A 50 18.90 5.79 -21.96
CA ILE A 50 19.32 5.91 -23.36
C ILE A 50 20.50 6.87 -23.54
N ALA A 51 20.48 8.01 -22.87
CA ALA A 51 21.55 8.99 -22.93
C ALA A 51 22.87 8.43 -22.35
N ASP A 52 22.80 7.75 -21.18
CA ASP A 52 23.97 7.14 -20.55
C ASP A 52 24.61 6.07 -21.47
N VAL A 53 23.80 5.28 -22.18
CA VAL A 53 24.29 4.25 -23.11
C VAL A 53 24.90 4.86 -24.36
N LEU A 54 24.24 5.82 -25.02
CA LEU A 54 24.74 6.48 -26.23
C LEU A 54 26.02 7.27 -25.97
N ALA A 55 26.11 7.93 -24.80
CA ALA A 55 27.30 8.69 -24.42
C ALA A 55 28.58 7.83 -24.38
N THR A 56 28.47 6.50 -24.17
CA THR A 56 29.63 5.59 -24.20
C THR A 56 30.16 5.31 -25.61
N GLY A 57 29.50 5.79 -26.66
CA GLY A 57 29.82 5.45 -28.06
C GLY A 57 29.10 4.19 -28.58
N ILE A 58 28.30 3.53 -27.76
CA ILE A 58 27.48 2.36 -28.19
C ILE A 58 26.32 2.86 -29.02
N GLN A 59 26.29 2.51 -30.31
CA GLN A 59 25.22 2.86 -31.25
C GLN A 59 25.22 1.94 -32.48
N PRO A 60 24.05 1.71 -33.13
CA PRO A 60 22.71 2.19 -32.76
C PRO A 60 22.13 1.45 -31.54
N VAL A 61 21.15 2.07 -30.87
CA VAL A 61 20.38 1.50 -29.77
C VAL A 61 18.98 1.17 -30.23
N THR A 62 18.54 -0.06 -29.98
CA THR A 62 17.19 -0.55 -30.30
C THR A 62 16.35 -0.66 -29.02
N VAL A 63 15.11 -0.15 -29.06
CA VAL A 63 14.15 -0.25 -27.96
C VAL A 63 12.90 -1.04 -28.38
N ALA A 64 12.37 -1.87 -27.49
CA ALA A 64 11.15 -2.64 -27.70
C ALA A 64 10.25 -2.57 -26.46
N SER A 65 10.67 -3.13 -25.33
CA SER A 65 9.85 -3.27 -24.13
C SER A 65 9.31 -1.94 -23.60
N THR A 66 10.06 -0.85 -23.75
CA THR A 66 9.64 0.46 -23.25
C THR A 66 8.42 1.02 -23.98
N VAL A 67 8.22 0.66 -25.26
CA VAL A 67 7.08 1.10 -26.08
C VAL A 67 5.89 0.13 -26.10
N LEU A 68 6.05 -1.07 -25.51
CA LEU A 68 4.97 -2.03 -25.30
C LEU A 68 4.32 -1.93 -23.90
N LYS A 69 4.85 -1.05 -23.06
CA LYS A 69 4.30 -0.71 -21.74
C LYS A 69 3.38 0.50 -21.83
N PRO A 70 2.60 0.80 -20.77
CA PRO A 70 1.79 2.02 -20.69
C PRO A 70 2.60 3.28 -21.06
N GLY A 71 1.99 4.19 -21.79
CA GLY A 71 2.63 5.31 -22.48
C GLY A 71 2.97 4.99 -23.95
N GLY A 72 3.12 3.73 -24.28
CA GLY A 72 3.22 3.23 -25.67
C GLY A 72 4.22 3.95 -26.56
N PRO A 73 3.98 4.03 -27.86
CA PRO A 73 4.83 4.71 -28.83
C PRO A 73 4.95 6.23 -28.66
N GLN A 74 4.04 6.88 -27.92
CA GLN A 74 4.16 8.31 -27.61
C GLN A 74 5.49 8.63 -26.89
N ARG A 75 6.11 7.62 -26.25
CA ARG A 75 7.40 7.71 -25.57
C ARG A 75 8.59 7.92 -26.51
N PHE A 76 8.44 7.68 -27.81
CA PHE A 76 9.52 7.89 -28.77
C PHE A 76 10.03 9.33 -28.78
N GLN A 77 9.16 10.32 -28.56
CA GLN A 77 9.63 11.71 -28.47
C GLN A 77 10.61 11.89 -27.32
N GLN A 78 10.26 11.41 -26.11
CA GLN A 78 11.16 11.51 -24.94
C GLN A 78 12.49 10.76 -25.17
N LEU A 79 12.44 9.60 -25.84
CA LEU A 79 13.64 8.84 -26.18
C LEU A 79 14.51 9.61 -27.19
N ALA A 80 13.91 10.22 -28.23
CA ALA A 80 14.60 11.00 -29.23
C ALA A 80 15.23 12.26 -28.64
N ASP A 81 14.50 12.96 -27.78
CA ASP A 81 15.00 14.15 -27.10
C ASP A 81 16.23 13.82 -26.25
N ALA A 82 16.13 12.77 -25.40
CA ALA A 82 17.25 12.32 -24.57
C ALA A 82 18.44 11.80 -25.38
N ALA A 83 18.20 11.18 -26.53
CA ALA A 83 19.27 10.73 -27.43
C ALA A 83 19.96 11.90 -28.12
N SER A 84 19.21 12.91 -28.59
CA SER A 84 19.73 14.04 -29.32
C SER A 84 20.70 14.93 -28.52
N GLU A 85 20.56 14.92 -27.18
CA GLU A 85 21.44 15.68 -26.28
C GLU A 85 22.87 15.11 -26.23
N VAL A 86 23.05 13.82 -26.55
CA VAL A 86 24.35 13.12 -26.38
C VAL A 86 24.85 12.41 -27.65
N MET A 87 24.06 12.39 -28.72
CA MET A 87 24.47 11.76 -29.97
C MET A 87 25.66 12.53 -30.59
N SER A 88 26.70 11.77 -30.92
CA SER A 88 27.86 12.22 -31.67
C SER A 88 28.10 11.32 -32.88
N ASP A 89 29.01 11.71 -33.76
CA ASP A 89 29.45 10.81 -34.84
C ASP A 89 29.99 9.50 -34.27
N ALA A 90 29.80 8.40 -35.01
CA ALA A 90 30.28 7.10 -34.61
C ALA A 90 31.80 7.11 -34.41
N GLY A 91 32.24 6.77 -33.22
CA GLY A 91 33.65 6.70 -32.81
C GLY A 91 33.94 5.43 -32.01
N PRO A 92 35.19 5.25 -31.56
CA PRO A 92 35.51 4.17 -30.64
C PRO A 92 34.73 4.31 -29.32
N ILE A 93 34.45 3.19 -28.69
CA ILE A 93 33.74 3.16 -27.39
C ILE A 93 34.66 3.75 -26.31
N ASP A 94 34.14 4.71 -25.53
CA ASP A 94 34.80 5.21 -24.33
C ASP A 94 34.74 4.17 -23.21
N LEU A 95 35.86 3.45 -23.02
CA LEU A 95 35.97 2.38 -22.04
C LEU A 95 35.81 2.87 -20.60
N ALA A 96 36.32 4.07 -20.27
CA ALA A 96 36.24 4.60 -18.92
C ALA A 96 34.80 5.00 -18.57
N LEU A 97 34.11 5.66 -19.50
CA LEU A 97 32.71 6.03 -19.34
C LEU A 97 31.80 4.79 -19.30
N LEU A 98 32.07 3.79 -20.17
CA LEU A 98 31.31 2.53 -20.17
C LEU A 98 31.49 1.77 -18.85
N GLU A 99 32.70 1.71 -18.30
CA GLU A 99 32.96 1.07 -17.01
C GLU A 99 32.23 1.77 -15.87
N SER A 100 32.27 3.10 -15.82
CA SER A 100 31.53 3.89 -14.81
C SER A 100 30.02 3.74 -14.95
N THR A 101 29.50 3.71 -16.18
CA THR A 101 28.07 3.48 -16.46
C THR A 101 27.63 2.09 -15.99
N VAL A 102 28.42 1.05 -16.29
CA VAL A 102 28.11 -0.32 -15.80
C VAL A 102 28.16 -0.39 -14.28
N ALA A 103 29.14 0.23 -13.63
CA ALA A 103 29.22 0.28 -12.17
C ALA A 103 27.99 0.96 -11.54
N LYS A 104 27.54 2.08 -12.13
CA LYS A 104 26.32 2.80 -11.73
C LYS A 104 25.08 1.91 -11.87
N LEU A 105 24.92 1.22 -13.00
CA LEU A 105 23.78 0.32 -13.23
C LEU A 105 23.79 -0.89 -12.28
N LEU A 106 24.95 -1.44 -11.95
CA LEU A 106 25.08 -2.55 -11.01
C LEU A 106 24.83 -2.13 -9.56
N ALA A 107 25.07 -0.86 -9.21
CA ALA A 107 24.82 -0.33 -7.88
C ALA A 107 23.36 0.15 -7.67
N ASP A 108 22.62 0.37 -8.75
CA ASP A 108 21.26 0.91 -8.68
C ASP A 108 20.27 -0.14 -8.13
N PRO A 109 19.62 0.13 -6.98
CA PRO A 109 18.66 -0.77 -6.36
C PRO A 109 17.51 -1.18 -7.28
N MET A 110 17.16 -0.34 -8.28
CA MET A 110 16.09 -0.62 -9.24
C MET A 110 16.31 -1.93 -10.01
N PHE A 111 17.55 -2.33 -10.24
CA PHE A 111 17.89 -3.57 -10.97
C PHE A 111 18.03 -4.79 -10.05
N HIS A 112 18.01 -4.60 -8.72
CA HIS A 112 18.19 -5.68 -7.75
C HIS A 112 16.85 -6.19 -7.24
N LYS A 113 16.51 -7.45 -7.50
CA LYS A 113 15.27 -8.08 -7.07
C LYS A 113 15.04 -7.99 -5.54
N ARG A 114 16.11 -8.02 -4.74
CA ARG A 114 16.04 -7.93 -3.28
C ARG A 114 15.64 -6.55 -2.78
N HIS A 115 16.08 -5.51 -3.47
CA HIS A 115 15.87 -4.12 -3.06
C HIS A 115 14.65 -3.48 -3.72
N ARG A 116 14.12 -4.11 -4.79
CA ARG A 116 12.94 -3.60 -5.47
C ARG A 116 11.69 -3.90 -4.65
N GLU A 117 10.89 -2.88 -4.43
CA GLU A 117 9.57 -3.01 -3.80
C GLU A 117 8.75 -4.11 -4.50
N LYS A 118 8.09 -4.95 -3.70
CA LYS A 118 7.22 -6.01 -4.19
C LYS A 118 5.79 -5.54 -4.03
N PHE A 119 5.10 -5.48 -5.14
CA PHE A 119 3.69 -5.16 -5.17
C PHE A 119 2.88 -6.40 -5.53
N GLY A 120 1.67 -6.49 -4.98
CA GLY A 120 0.68 -7.48 -5.35
C GLY A 120 0.09 -7.23 -6.73
N SER A 121 -1.11 -7.72 -6.97
CA SER A 121 -1.85 -7.40 -8.19
C SER A 121 -2.39 -5.97 -8.11
N ARG A 122 -2.16 -5.16 -9.16
CA ARG A 122 -2.75 -3.81 -9.29
C ARG A 122 -4.23 -3.84 -9.67
N LYS A 123 -4.75 -5.00 -10.03
CA LYS A 123 -6.16 -5.14 -10.41
C LYS A 123 -7.07 -4.93 -9.20
N THR A 124 -8.12 -4.18 -9.42
CA THR A 124 -9.24 -4.11 -8.49
C THR A 124 -10.10 -5.36 -8.63
N ALA A 125 -10.94 -5.66 -7.63
CA ALA A 125 -11.87 -6.80 -7.70
C ALA A 125 -13.08 -6.53 -8.63
N SER A 126 -13.21 -5.31 -9.16
CA SER A 126 -14.33 -4.91 -10.02
C SER A 126 -14.20 -5.49 -11.43
N ALA A 127 -15.29 -5.98 -11.98
CA ALA A 127 -15.37 -6.35 -13.40
C ALA A 127 -15.17 -5.13 -14.30
N LEU A 128 -14.64 -5.34 -15.50
CA LEU A 128 -14.52 -4.29 -16.51
C LEU A 128 -15.91 -3.96 -17.07
N PRO A 129 -16.44 -2.73 -16.88
CA PRO A 129 -17.71 -2.34 -17.44
C PRO A 129 -17.60 -2.12 -18.96
N LEU A 130 -18.71 -2.30 -19.66
CA LEU A 130 -18.78 -2.08 -21.11
C LEU A 130 -18.46 -0.62 -21.49
N THR A 131 -19.04 0.32 -20.74
CA THR A 131 -18.85 1.77 -20.87
C THR A 131 -18.36 2.34 -19.53
N ASP A 132 -17.95 3.60 -19.51
CA ASP A 132 -17.61 4.35 -18.27
C ASP A 132 -16.65 3.58 -17.37
N CYS A 133 -15.48 3.18 -17.92
CA CYS A 133 -14.52 2.33 -17.22
C CYS A 133 -13.39 3.10 -16.55
N PHE A 134 -13.41 4.43 -16.59
CA PHE A 134 -12.35 5.22 -15.97
C PHE A 134 -12.48 5.19 -14.44
N LYS A 135 -11.39 4.89 -13.78
CA LYS A 135 -11.30 4.86 -12.32
C LYS A 135 -9.86 5.03 -11.86
N ALA A 136 -9.71 5.49 -10.65
CA ALA A 136 -8.43 5.54 -9.95
C ALA A 136 -8.26 4.28 -9.08
N PRO A 137 -7.44 3.28 -9.47
CA PRO A 137 -7.31 2.05 -8.69
C PRO A 137 -6.72 2.27 -7.30
N CYS A 138 -5.93 3.34 -7.12
CA CYS A 138 -5.40 3.72 -5.81
C CYS A 138 -6.48 4.14 -4.81
N GLU A 139 -7.60 4.67 -5.29
CA GLU A 139 -8.78 5.01 -4.52
C GLU A 139 -9.75 3.82 -4.45
N ASP A 140 -10.17 3.31 -5.60
CA ASP A 140 -11.10 2.19 -5.71
C ASP A 140 -10.36 0.85 -5.56
N GLY A 141 -10.43 0.28 -4.37
CA GLY A 141 -9.78 -0.97 -4.00
C GLY A 141 -8.37 -0.82 -3.42
N GLY A 142 -7.66 0.29 -3.68
CA GLY A 142 -6.34 0.55 -3.12
C GLY A 142 -6.41 1.16 -1.72
N CYS A 143 -7.22 2.17 -1.51
CA CYS A 143 -7.38 2.83 -0.22
C CYS A 143 -8.52 2.21 0.58
N PRO A 144 -8.28 1.63 1.79
CA PRO A 144 -9.34 1.03 2.58
C PRO A 144 -10.47 1.99 2.99
N ILE A 145 -10.18 3.29 3.09
CA ILE A 145 -11.14 4.33 3.44
C ILE A 145 -11.70 5.08 2.22
N GLY A 146 -11.29 4.71 1.01
CA GLY A 146 -11.79 5.33 -0.23
C GLY A 146 -11.44 6.80 -0.38
N GLN A 147 -10.23 7.24 0.05
CA GLN A 147 -9.81 8.64 -0.11
C GLN A 147 -9.74 9.04 -1.59
N GLN A 148 -10.19 10.24 -1.91
CA GLN A 148 -10.09 10.87 -3.24
C GLN A 148 -8.65 11.26 -3.56
N ILE A 149 -7.82 10.25 -3.83
CA ILE A 149 -6.37 10.38 -3.93
C ILE A 149 -5.94 11.29 -5.08
N PRO A 150 -6.42 11.12 -6.33
CA PRO A 150 -6.00 11.97 -7.43
C PRO A 150 -6.32 13.45 -7.19
N GLU A 151 -7.43 13.75 -6.52
CA GLU A 151 -7.85 15.11 -6.26
C GLU A 151 -6.90 15.83 -5.30
N TYR A 152 -6.66 15.27 -4.11
CA TYR A 152 -5.74 15.94 -3.19
C TYR A 152 -4.28 15.94 -3.70
N LEU A 153 -3.86 14.98 -4.52
CA LEU A 153 -2.55 15.01 -5.18
C LEU A 153 -2.44 16.20 -6.13
N THR A 154 -3.47 16.42 -6.95
CA THR A 154 -3.52 17.53 -7.91
C THR A 154 -3.55 18.87 -7.20
N LEU A 155 -4.40 19.01 -6.17
CA LEU A 155 -4.49 20.23 -5.36
C LEU A 155 -3.17 20.54 -4.64
N SER A 156 -2.54 19.53 -4.05
CA SER A 156 -1.25 19.70 -3.36
C SER A 156 -0.13 20.11 -4.31
N ALA A 157 -0.08 19.51 -5.50
CA ALA A 157 0.90 19.89 -6.54
C ALA A 157 0.70 21.32 -7.05
N ALA A 158 -0.54 21.83 -7.00
CA ALA A 158 -0.88 23.21 -7.32
C ALA A 158 -0.68 24.20 -6.13
N GLY A 159 -0.17 23.73 -4.98
CA GLY A 159 0.02 24.55 -3.77
C GLY A 159 -1.27 24.89 -3.02
N LYS A 160 -2.40 24.29 -3.38
CA LYS A 160 -3.73 24.50 -2.78
C LYS A 160 -3.94 23.57 -1.57
N TYR A 161 -3.10 23.73 -0.55
CA TYR A 161 -3.07 22.82 0.59
C TYR A 161 -4.35 22.82 1.43
N ASP A 162 -5.00 23.97 1.60
CA ASP A 162 -6.26 24.07 2.36
C ASP A 162 -7.38 23.27 1.69
N GLU A 163 -7.48 23.34 0.35
CA GLU A 163 -8.44 22.55 -0.43
C GLU A 163 -8.08 21.06 -0.38
N ALA A 164 -6.80 20.73 -0.57
CA ALA A 164 -6.30 19.36 -0.49
C ALA A 164 -6.57 18.73 0.88
N PHE A 165 -6.36 19.47 1.96
CA PHE A 165 -6.58 18.95 3.30
C PHE A 165 -8.07 18.70 3.60
N LYS A 166 -8.97 19.56 3.11
CA LYS A 166 -10.42 19.32 3.21
C LYS A 166 -10.83 18.00 2.56
N VAL A 167 -10.29 17.71 1.38
CA VAL A 167 -10.51 16.43 0.68
C VAL A 167 -9.97 15.27 1.51
N ILE A 168 -8.75 15.39 2.06
CA ILE A 168 -8.15 14.36 2.92
C ILE A 168 -8.99 14.12 4.17
N ALA A 169 -9.37 15.19 4.89
CA ALA A 169 -10.05 15.11 6.19
C ALA A 169 -11.47 14.52 6.10
N LEU A 170 -12.07 14.53 4.92
CA LEU A 170 -13.39 13.96 4.71
C LEU A 170 -13.43 12.45 5.04
N ASP A 171 -12.44 11.71 4.59
CA ASP A 171 -12.36 10.26 4.76
C ASP A 171 -11.34 9.83 5.80
N ASN A 172 -10.35 10.67 6.09
CA ASN A 172 -9.21 10.33 6.93
C ASN A 172 -9.22 11.15 8.23
N THR A 173 -9.59 10.51 9.32
CA THR A 173 -9.69 11.12 10.65
C THR A 173 -8.36 11.20 11.39
N ALA A 174 -7.28 10.63 10.82
CA ALA A 174 -5.92 10.66 11.37
C ALA A 174 -4.91 10.96 10.24
N PRO A 175 -4.99 12.15 9.60
CA PRO A 175 -4.22 12.46 8.40
C PRO A 175 -2.70 12.53 8.63
N THR A 176 -2.24 13.08 9.75
CA THR A 176 -0.81 13.12 10.11
C THR A 176 -0.29 11.71 10.45
N ILE A 177 -0.99 10.96 11.29
CA ILE A 177 -0.61 9.57 11.64
C ILE A 177 -0.54 8.72 10.38
N ASN A 178 -1.55 8.79 9.51
CA ASN A 178 -1.54 8.09 8.22
C ASN A 178 -0.56 8.71 7.21
N GLY A 179 -0.13 9.93 7.39
CA GLY A 179 0.95 10.57 6.64
C GLY A 179 2.31 9.96 6.97
N VAL A 180 2.47 9.42 8.18
CA VAL A 180 3.71 8.81 8.69
C VAL A 180 3.67 7.28 8.65
N LEU A 181 2.59 6.66 9.14
CA LEU A 181 2.53 5.20 9.44
C LEU A 181 1.69 4.38 8.45
N CYS A 182 1.04 4.98 7.45
CA CYS A 182 0.17 4.24 6.54
C CYS A 182 0.93 3.14 5.79
N ALA A 183 0.35 1.95 5.71
CA ALA A 183 0.87 0.80 4.95
C ALA A 183 0.88 1.00 3.43
N GLN A 184 0.34 2.10 2.90
CA GLN A 184 0.42 2.53 1.51
C GLN A 184 -0.20 1.55 0.48
N ASN A 185 -1.28 0.82 0.81
CA ASN A 185 -1.95 -0.09 -0.12
C ASN A 185 -2.32 0.60 -1.46
N CYS A 186 -2.67 1.89 -1.41
CA CYS A 186 -2.94 2.69 -2.61
C CYS A 186 -1.74 2.76 -3.57
N ARG A 187 -0.51 2.71 -3.07
CA ARG A 187 0.72 2.69 -3.87
C ARG A 187 0.85 1.42 -4.71
N GLU A 188 0.44 0.28 -4.15
CA GLU A 188 0.43 -1.01 -4.85
C GLU A 188 -0.54 -1.01 -6.04
N HIS A 189 -1.63 -0.24 -5.94
CA HIS A 189 -2.66 -0.12 -6.97
C HIS A 189 -2.43 1.05 -7.94
N CYS A 190 -1.40 1.87 -7.72
CA CYS A 190 -1.12 3.02 -8.57
C CYS A 190 -0.72 2.59 -9.99
N THR A 191 -1.48 3.02 -11.00
CA THR A 191 -1.19 2.71 -12.41
C THR A 191 0.16 3.23 -12.87
N ARG A 192 0.67 4.31 -12.25
CA ARG A 192 2.00 4.85 -12.55
C ARG A 192 3.13 3.83 -12.36
N LEU A 193 2.92 2.81 -11.53
CA LEU A 193 3.86 1.71 -11.34
C LEU A 193 4.19 0.96 -12.64
N ASP A 194 3.27 0.95 -13.61
CA ASP A 194 3.49 0.33 -14.92
C ASP A 194 4.31 1.21 -15.86
N TYR A 195 4.39 2.50 -15.61
CA TYR A 195 5.18 3.46 -16.37
C TYR A 195 6.62 3.51 -15.86
N ASP A 196 6.79 3.98 -14.64
CA ASP A 196 8.10 4.21 -14.00
C ASP A 196 8.12 3.73 -12.54
N SER A 197 7.40 4.42 -11.64
CA SER A 197 7.22 4.06 -10.23
C SER A 197 5.94 4.65 -9.70
N SER A 198 5.32 4.01 -8.71
CA SER A 198 4.12 4.53 -8.05
C SER A 198 4.37 5.91 -7.43
N ILE A 199 3.31 6.70 -7.33
CA ILE A 199 3.34 7.99 -6.64
C ILE A 199 3.61 7.75 -5.14
N HIS A 200 4.43 8.59 -4.54
CA HIS A 200 4.67 8.62 -3.09
C HIS A 200 3.50 9.32 -2.38
N ILE A 201 2.31 8.72 -2.49
CA ILE A 201 1.02 9.28 -2.06
C ILE A 201 1.04 9.71 -0.59
N ARG A 202 1.67 8.91 0.28
CA ARG A 202 1.80 9.18 1.72
C ARG A 202 2.57 10.49 1.98
N GLN A 203 3.65 10.75 1.24
CA GLN A 203 4.43 11.98 1.38
C GLN A 203 3.63 13.23 0.98
N VAL A 204 2.86 13.15 -0.11
CA VAL A 204 2.02 14.29 -0.55
C VAL A 204 0.93 14.55 0.48
N LYS A 205 0.31 13.50 1.01
CA LYS A 205 -0.69 13.64 2.08
C LYS A 205 -0.10 14.30 3.32
N LEU A 206 1.09 13.85 3.75
CA LEU A 206 1.78 14.45 4.90
C LEU A 206 2.10 15.93 4.66
N ALA A 207 2.62 16.28 3.48
CA ALA A 207 2.91 17.67 3.12
C ALA A 207 1.66 18.56 3.16
N ALA A 208 0.50 18.07 2.70
CA ALA A 208 -0.75 18.80 2.81
C ALA A 208 -1.22 18.94 4.25
N SER A 209 -1.08 17.88 5.06
CA SER A 209 -1.39 17.91 6.50
C SER A 209 -0.49 18.93 7.23
N ASP A 210 0.81 18.91 6.97
CA ASP A 210 1.77 19.82 7.59
C ASP A 210 1.47 21.29 7.26
N ALA A 211 0.98 21.56 6.04
CA ALA A 211 0.68 22.92 5.61
C ALA A 211 -0.68 23.46 6.14
N ALA A 212 -1.71 22.61 6.26
CA ALA A 212 -3.08 23.10 6.40
C ALA A 212 -3.85 22.57 7.62
N GLN A 213 -3.44 21.46 8.24
CA GLN A 213 -4.22 20.79 9.28
C GLN A 213 -4.51 21.66 10.49
N ASP A 214 -3.53 22.41 11.01
CA ASP A 214 -3.71 23.21 12.22
C ASP A 214 -4.66 24.39 12.00
N ALA A 215 -4.65 24.98 10.81
CA ALA A 215 -5.60 26.03 10.45
C ALA A 215 -7.01 25.46 10.27
N PHE A 216 -7.12 24.30 9.64
CA PHE A 216 -8.39 23.59 9.47
C PHE A 216 -8.99 23.21 10.84
N SER A 217 -8.21 22.61 11.74
CA SER A 217 -8.65 22.19 13.08
C SER A 217 -9.23 23.38 13.85
N ARG A 218 -8.49 24.48 13.94
CA ARG A 218 -8.95 25.70 14.62
C ARG A 218 -10.18 26.36 14.00
N ALA A 219 -10.41 26.15 12.71
CA ALA A 219 -11.57 26.69 11.99
C ALA A 219 -12.81 25.78 12.07
N GLN A 220 -12.66 24.55 12.58
CA GLN A 220 -13.78 23.62 12.72
C GLN A 220 -14.84 24.19 13.68
N VAL A 221 -16.09 24.01 13.29
CA VAL A 221 -17.24 24.29 14.13
C VAL A 221 -18.03 23.00 14.28
N ALA A 222 -18.22 22.56 15.49
CA ALA A 222 -19.06 21.41 15.78
C ALA A 222 -20.48 21.66 15.24
N PRO A 223 -21.00 20.80 14.36
CA PRO A 223 -22.37 21.01 13.85
C PRO A 223 -23.40 20.90 14.98
N ALA A 224 -24.54 21.54 14.79
CA ALA A 224 -25.67 21.35 15.68
C ALA A 224 -26.06 19.88 15.75
N LEU A 225 -26.58 19.44 16.90
CA LEU A 225 -27.05 18.06 17.04
C LEU A 225 -28.28 17.83 16.15
N ALA A 226 -28.22 16.82 15.32
CA ALA A 226 -29.31 16.42 14.42
C ALA A 226 -30.26 15.41 15.05
N THR A 227 -29.90 14.88 16.22
CA THR A 227 -30.69 13.91 16.99
C THR A 227 -30.45 14.10 18.49
N THR A 228 -31.38 13.65 19.31
CA THR A 228 -31.23 13.55 20.76
C THR A 228 -30.58 12.25 21.21
N GLU A 229 -30.45 11.29 20.31
CA GLU A 229 -29.76 10.02 20.55
C GLU A 229 -28.26 10.26 20.70
N LYS A 230 -27.64 9.49 21.60
CA LYS A 230 -26.21 9.55 21.89
C LYS A 230 -25.54 8.22 21.56
N VAL A 231 -24.24 8.28 21.40
CA VAL A 231 -23.42 7.06 21.16
C VAL A 231 -22.30 6.99 22.18
N ALA A 232 -22.17 5.85 22.86
CA ALA A 232 -21.01 5.54 23.68
C ALA A 232 -19.96 4.79 22.84
N ILE A 233 -18.71 5.20 22.94
CA ILE A 233 -17.58 4.52 22.30
C ILE A 233 -16.61 4.04 23.36
N ILE A 234 -16.26 2.76 23.33
CA ILE A 234 -15.34 2.13 24.27
C ILE A 234 -13.97 1.94 23.60
N GLY A 235 -13.01 2.72 24.02
CA GLY A 235 -11.65 2.78 23.50
C GLY A 235 -11.40 3.98 22.60
N ALA A 236 -10.40 4.81 22.96
CA ALA A 236 -9.91 5.94 22.19
C ALA A 236 -8.71 5.58 21.29
N GLY A 237 -8.67 4.35 20.77
CA GLY A 237 -7.75 3.96 19.69
C GLY A 237 -8.15 4.57 18.33
N PRO A 238 -7.38 4.32 17.25
CA PRO A 238 -7.68 4.88 15.92
C PRO A 238 -9.11 4.63 15.44
N ALA A 239 -9.69 3.44 15.70
CA ALA A 239 -11.06 3.10 15.31
C ALA A 239 -12.09 3.89 16.12
N GLY A 240 -11.91 4.01 17.45
CA GLY A 240 -12.85 4.72 18.32
C GLY A 240 -12.88 6.22 18.03
N ILE A 241 -11.72 6.84 17.88
CA ILE A 241 -11.61 8.26 17.52
C ILE A 241 -12.22 8.51 16.13
N ALA A 242 -11.98 7.61 15.16
CA ALA A 242 -12.57 7.72 13.84
C ALA A 242 -14.11 7.65 13.88
N ALA A 243 -14.67 6.68 14.61
CA ALA A 243 -16.12 6.55 14.79
C ALA A 243 -16.70 7.82 15.44
N ALA A 244 -16.02 8.34 16.47
CA ALA A 244 -16.43 9.57 17.15
C ALA A 244 -16.47 10.77 16.19
N ILE A 245 -15.40 10.97 15.41
CA ILE A 245 -15.31 12.07 14.42
C ILE A 245 -16.41 11.93 13.36
N PHE A 246 -16.58 10.74 12.76
CA PHE A 246 -17.62 10.52 11.74
C PHE A 246 -19.03 10.74 12.26
N LEU A 247 -19.33 10.31 13.47
CA LEU A 247 -20.65 10.52 14.09
C LEU A 247 -20.86 11.99 14.47
N ARG A 248 -19.88 12.61 15.12
CA ARG A 248 -20.00 13.99 15.60
C ARG A 248 -20.11 15.00 14.46
N ARG A 249 -19.37 14.81 13.38
CA ARG A 249 -19.47 15.63 12.16
C ARG A 249 -20.86 15.59 11.54
N ASN A 250 -21.62 14.52 11.74
CA ASN A 250 -22.97 14.34 11.23
C ASN A 250 -24.04 14.64 12.30
N GLY A 251 -23.69 15.39 13.35
CA GLY A 251 -24.64 15.90 14.33
C GLY A 251 -25.08 14.91 15.40
N VAL A 252 -24.32 13.83 15.64
CA VAL A 252 -24.58 12.89 16.74
C VAL A 252 -23.71 13.24 17.94
N ASP A 253 -24.29 13.22 19.13
CA ASP A 253 -23.59 13.42 20.40
C ASP A 253 -22.83 12.15 20.80
N VAL A 254 -21.55 12.28 21.20
CA VAL A 254 -20.65 11.15 21.40
C VAL A 254 -19.83 11.31 22.67
N ASP A 255 -19.78 10.27 23.49
CA ASP A 255 -18.85 10.09 24.60
C ASP A 255 -17.89 8.92 24.33
N VAL A 256 -16.58 9.14 24.54
CA VAL A 256 -15.54 8.14 24.35
C VAL A 256 -14.91 7.78 25.68
N PHE A 257 -14.96 6.51 26.05
CA PHE A 257 -14.40 5.97 27.30
C PHE A 257 -13.10 5.22 27.02
N GLU A 258 -11.99 5.65 27.63
CA GLU A 258 -10.65 5.08 27.43
C GLU A 258 -10.02 4.71 28.78
N LYS A 259 -9.50 3.50 28.89
CA LYS A 259 -8.85 3.02 30.10
C LYS A 259 -7.49 3.66 30.38
N LEU A 260 -6.80 4.13 29.33
CA LEU A 260 -5.51 4.80 29.42
C LEU A 260 -5.71 6.30 29.68
N ASP A 261 -4.61 6.97 30.00
CA ASP A 261 -4.58 8.41 30.29
C ASP A 261 -4.54 9.30 29.03
N GLY A 262 -4.58 8.70 27.83
CA GLY A 262 -4.51 9.44 26.58
C GLY A 262 -5.01 8.69 25.37
N PRO A 263 -5.06 9.36 24.20
CA PRO A 263 -5.67 8.86 22.98
C PRO A 263 -4.75 7.94 22.17
N TYR A 264 -5.32 7.37 21.09
CA TYR A 264 -4.68 6.59 20.04
C TYR A 264 -4.08 5.22 20.44
N GLY A 265 -4.18 4.80 21.71
CA GLY A 265 -3.83 3.43 22.14
C GLY A 265 -2.45 2.98 21.63
N ILE A 266 -2.40 1.88 20.86
CA ILE A 266 -1.12 1.31 20.35
C ILE A 266 -0.25 2.34 19.62
N VAL A 267 -0.85 3.28 18.89
CA VAL A 267 -0.09 4.31 18.15
C VAL A 267 0.72 5.20 19.10
N LYS A 268 0.15 5.59 20.24
CA LYS A 268 0.82 6.44 21.25
C LYS A 268 1.75 5.64 22.16
N TYR A 269 1.32 4.45 22.60
CA TYR A 269 1.96 3.76 23.73
C TYR A 269 2.91 2.63 23.32
N ILE A 270 2.80 2.11 22.10
CA ILE A 270 3.56 0.95 21.62
C ILE A 270 4.45 1.30 20.44
N ILE A 271 3.95 2.05 19.43
CA ILE A 271 4.78 2.40 18.26
C ILE A 271 5.94 3.29 18.72
N PRO A 272 7.19 2.96 18.30
CA PRO A 272 8.38 3.68 18.73
C PRO A 272 8.35 5.18 18.40
N LYS A 273 8.81 6.01 19.34
CA LYS A 273 8.81 7.48 19.19
C LYS A 273 9.78 7.98 18.11
N PHE A 274 10.71 7.16 17.63
CA PHE A 274 11.51 7.46 16.45
C PHE A 274 10.76 7.29 15.13
N ARG A 275 9.59 6.60 15.13
CA ARG A 275 8.72 6.47 13.95
C ARG A 275 7.68 7.57 13.89
N ILE A 276 7.09 7.93 15.01
CA ILE A 276 6.09 9.00 15.11
C ILE A 276 6.23 9.73 16.44
N SER A 277 6.25 11.06 16.41
CA SER A 277 6.30 11.87 17.61
C SER A 277 4.95 12.02 18.29
N GLU A 278 4.97 12.28 19.61
CA GLU A 278 3.74 12.58 20.35
C GLU A 278 3.04 13.83 19.83
N GLU A 279 3.79 14.84 19.37
CA GLU A 279 3.24 16.05 18.76
C GLU A 279 2.41 15.72 17.51
N GLN A 280 2.91 14.83 16.65
CA GLN A 280 2.20 14.37 15.46
C GLN A 280 0.91 13.63 15.82
N ILE A 281 0.93 12.80 16.86
CA ILE A 281 -0.25 12.07 17.34
C ILE A 281 -1.28 13.05 17.91
N MET A 282 -0.86 13.97 18.76
CA MET A 282 -1.75 14.95 19.38
C MET A 282 -2.29 15.97 18.38
N ARG A 283 -1.60 16.19 17.27
CA ARG A 283 -2.09 17.02 16.18
C ARG A 283 -3.35 16.41 15.54
N ASP A 284 -3.39 15.11 15.31
CA ASP A 284 -4.59 14.43 14.83
C ASP A 284 -5.68 14.38 15.91
N PHE A 285 -5.31 14.26 17.18
CA PHE A 285 -6.27 14.23 18.27
C PHE A 285 -7.04 15.57 18.39
N ARG A 286 -6.38 16.70 18.14
CA ARG A 286 -7.04 18.02 18.12
C ARG A 286 -8.22 18.09 17.15
N LEU A 287 -8.21 17.34 16.05
CA LEU A 287 -9.37 17.27 15.15
C LEU A 287 -10.63 16.76 15.84
N ALA A 288 -10.49 15.85 16.80
CA ALA A 288 -11.61 15.33 17.58
C ALA A 288 -12.00 16.30 18.73
N GLU A 289 -11.01 16.89 19.40
CA GLU A 289 -11.24 17.85 20.49
C GLU A 289 -11.99 19.11 19.98
N ASP A 290 -11.54 19.66 18.85
CA ASP A 290 -12.14 20.86 18.24
C ASP A 290 -13.57 20.63 17.71
N LEU A 291 -13.96 19.36 17.48
CA LEU A 291 -15.36 18.98 17.22
C LEU A 291 -16.20 18.86 18.49
N GLY A 292 -15.62 19.07 19.68
CA GLY A 292 -16.33 19.00 20.96
C GLY A 292 -16.73 17.57 21.38
N ILE A 293 -15.99 16.56 20.94
CA ILE A 293 -16.16 15.17 21.41
C ILE A 293 -15.68 15.09 22.86
N ARG A 294 -16.46 14.43 23.71
CA ARG A 294 -16.10 14.24 25.12
C ARG A 294 -15.30 12.95 25.30
N PHE A 295 -14.12 13.05 25.89
CA PHE A 295 -13.24 11.93 26.22
C PHE A 295 -13.17 11.74 27.72
N HIS A 296 -13.41 10.51 28.18
CA HIS A 296 -13.31 10.05 29.57
C HIS A 296 -12.11 9.12 29.68
N PHE A 297 -10.92 9.70 29.94
CA PHE A 297 -9.70 8.94 30.16
C PHE A 297 -9.67 8.32 31.56
N ASN A 298 -8.86 7.27 31.76
CA ASN A 298 -8.79 6.47 32.98
C ASN A 298 -10.17 5.86 33.36
N ALA A 299 -11.00 5.57 32.36
CA ALA A 299 -12.29 4.92 32.55
C ALA A 299 -12.12 3.46 32.97
N ASP A 300 -13.13 2.94 33.68
CA ASP A 300 -13.14 1.53 34.09
C ASP A 300 -13.08 0.63 32.85
N PRO A 301 -12.09 -0.29 32.75
CA PRO A 301 -12.02 -1.26 31.66
C PRO A 301 -13.14 -2.30 31.69
N ASP A 302 -13.85 -2.44 32.81
CA ASP A 302 -14.93 -3.40 33.05
C ASP A 302 -16.30 -2.80 32.72
N TYR A 303 -16.45 -2.36 31.46
CA TYR A 303 -17.70 -1.77 30.96
C TYR A 303 -18.88 -2.76 30.92
N ASP A 304 -20.09 -2.25 31.14
CA ASP A 304 -21.36 -2.95 31.00
C ASP A 304 -22.14 -2.40 29.79
N VAL A 305 -22.25 -3.24 28.75
CA VAL A 305 -22.92 -2.85 27.50
C VAL A 305 -24.42 -2.61 27.69
N GLU A 306 -25.10 -3.33 28.60
CA GLU A 306 -26.52 -3.13 28.84
C GLU A 306 -26.79 -1.77 29.51
N ALA A 307 -25.98 -1.42 30.49
CA ALA A 307 -26.06 -0.10 31.14
C ALA A 307 -25.78 1.02 30.12
N LEU A 308 -24.73 0.87 29.28
CA LEU A 308 -24.42 1.86 28.25
C LEU A 308 -25.54 1.96 27.19
N LEU A 309 -26.15 0.86 26.77
CA LEU A 309 -27.27 0.89 25.82
C LEU A 309 -28.50 1.62 26.41
N ALA A 310 -28.74 1.47 27.72
CA ALA A 310 -29.84 2.17 28.38
C ALA A 310 -29.64 3.70 28.40
N ASP A 311 -28.39 4.17 28.55
CA ASP A 311 -28.05 5.59 28.65
C ASP A 311 -27.82 6.25 27.28
N TYR A 312 -27.26 5.51 26.32
CA TYR A 312 -26.81 6.03 25.02
C TYR A 312 -27.61 5.50 23.82
N GLY A 313 -28.31 4.39 23.96
CA GLY A 313 -29.03 3.76 22.86
C GLY A 313 -28.17 3.01 21.85
N ARG A 314 -26.87 3.37 21.71
CA ARG A 314 -25.90 2.69 20.83
C ARG A 314 -24.51 2.68 21.44
N VAL A 315 -23.80 1.57 21.23
CA VAL A 315 -22.45 1.35 21.76
C VAL A 315 -21.50 0.88 20.63
N VAL A 316 -20.36 1.51 20.51
CA VAL A 316 -19.27 1.09 19.62
C VAL A 316 -18.11 0.59 20.45
N ILE A 317 -17.73 -0.67 20.28
CA ILE A 317 -16.59 -1.29 20.98
C ILE A 317 -15.36 -1.24 20.06
N ALA A 318 -14.35 -0.49 20.49
CA ALA A 318 -13.11 -0.22 19.74
C ALA A 318 -11.86 -0.52 20.60
N THR A 319 -11.91 -1.59 21.41
CA THR A 319 -10.90 -1.91 22.45
C THR A 319 -9.59 -2.47 21.93
N GLY A 320 -9.49 -2.76 20.61
CA GLY A 320 -8.26 -3.21 19.97
C GLY A 320 -7.82 -4.64 20.29
N SER A 321 -6.53 -4.94 20.08
CA SER A 321 -5.89 -6.25 20.32
C SER A 321 -4.70 -6.10 21.27
N TRP A 322 -4.90 -6.35 22.53
CA TRP A 322 -3.90 -6.19 23.61
C TRP A 322 -3.49 -7.54 24.24
N GLY A 323 -3.94 -8.66 23.70
CA GLY A 323 -3.55 -9.98 24.16
C GLY A 323 -2.20 -10.37 23.59
N ARG A 324 -1.42 -11.12 24.36
CA ARG A 324 -0.12 -11.66 23.92
C ARG A 324 -0.30 -12.57 22.72
N GLY A 325 0.70 -12.56 21.84
CA GLY A 325 0.82 -13.47 20.71
C GLY A 325 1.07 -14.92 21.13
N MET A 326 1.18 -15.82 20.14
CA MET A 326 1.58 -17.19 20.41
C MET A 326 3.04 -17.21 20.88
N ASN A 327 3.34 -18.06 21.87
CA ASN A 327 4.71 -18.21 22.31
C ASN A 327 5.57 -18.81 21.19
N PRO A 328 6.75 -18.24 20.86
CA PRO A 328 7.58 -18.73 19.77
C PRO A 328 8.33 -20.03 20.07
N VAL A 329 8.42 -20.45 21.35
CA VAL A 329 9.13 -21.66 21.79
C VAL A 329 8.17 -22.65 22.46
N GLN A 330 8.57 -23.92 22.50
CA GLN A 330 7.81 -24.98 23.19
C GLN A 330 8.23 -25.14 24.65
N GLN A 331 9.52 -24.90 24.97
CA GLN A 331 10.09 -24.97 26.32
C GLN A 331 10.79 -23.65 26.66
N GLY A 332 10.71 -23.20 27.91
CA GLY A 332 11.22 -21.91 28.36
C GLY A 332 10.32 -20.72 27.99
N GLN A 333 9.02 -20.99 27.84
CA GLN A 333 8.02 -19.98 27.45
C GLN A 333 7.93 -18.81 28.42
N GLU A 334 8.14 -19.09 29.69
CA GLU A 334 8.10 -18.10 30.78
C GLU A 334 9.28 -17.12 30.75
N LEU A 335 10.34 -17.46 30.01
CA LEU A 335 11.52 -16.61 29.83
C LEU A 335 11.39 -15.66 28.63
N ILE A 336 10.37 -15.83 27.80
CA ILE A 336 10.15 -15.00 26.61
C ILE A 336 9.43 -13.71 27.00
N VAL A 337 10.01 -12.59 26.62
CA VAL A 337 9.41 -11.26 26.77
C VAL A 337 8.40 -11.03 25.65
N ASP A 338 7.17 -10.63 25.96
CA ASP A 338 6.19 -10.26 24.93
C ASP A 338 6.57 -8.94 24.27
N ALA A 339 6.36 -8.84 22.95
CA ALA A 339 6.74 -7.66 22.18
C ALA A 339 5.99 -6.39 22.61
N LEU A 340 4.70 -6.50 22.96
CA LEU A 340 3.93 -5.33 23.41
C LEU A 340 4.37 -4.88 24.80
N ASP A 341 4.65 -5.81 25.71
CA ASP A 341 5.18 -5.49 27.05
C ASP A 341 6.56 -4.83 26.93
N PHE A 342 7.46 -5.38 26.08
CA PHE A 342 8.77 -4.78 25.83
C PHE A 342 8.69 -3.35 25.30
N LEU A 343 7.85 -3.11 24.29
CA LEU A 343 7.70 -1.78 23.69
C LEU A 343 6.99 -0.81 24.65
N TRP A 344 6.04 -1.29 25.45
CA TRP A 344 5.43 -0.50 26.51
C TRP A 344 6.46 -0.02 27.53
N ASP A 345 7.26 -0.93 28.08
CA ASP A 345 8.29 -0.60 29.09
C ASP A 345 9.33 0.37 28.51
N ALA A 346 9.74 0.15 27.25
CA ALA A 346 10.73 0.99 26.59
C ALA A 346 10.29 2.45 26.46
N TRP A 347 9.00 2.70 26.27
CA TRP A 347 8.51 4.05 25.95
C TRP A 347 7.72 4.73 27.07
N ASN A 348 7.23 3.98 28.07
CA ASN A 348 6.35 4.52 29.12
C ASN A 348 6.86 4.28 30.56
N GLU A 349 7.71 3.26 30.79
CA GLU A 349 8.13 2.85 32.14
C GLU A 349 9.60 3.23 32.47
N GLY A 350 10.19 4.14 31.69
CA GLY A 350 11.57 4.59 31.92
C GLY A 350 12.67 3.69 31.37
N GLY A 351 12.32 2.75 30.49
CA GLY A 351 13.23 1.88 29.76
C GLY A 351 13.01 0.39 30.00
N ALA A 352 13.08 -0.39 28.92
CA ALA A 352 12.96 -1.85 29.00
C ALA A 352 14.23 -2.47 29.61
N LYS A 353 14.05 -3.47 30.47
CA LYS A 353 15.16 -4.24 31.07
C LYS A 353 15.47 -5.44 30.18
N VAL A 354 16.55 -5.37 29.43
CA VAL A 354 17.02 -6.44 28.53
C VAL A 354 18.52 -6.68 28.76
N GLY A 355 19.00 -7.85 28.37
CA GLY A 355 20.42 -8.19 28.41
C GLY A 355 21.23 -7.56 27.28
N ARG A 356 22.52 -7.89 27.19
CA ARG A 356 23.45 -7.32 26.18
C ARG A 356 23.16 -7.83 24.76
N THR A 357 22.64 -9.06 24.65
CA THR A 357 22.33 -9.70 23.39
C THR A 357 20.84 -10.01 23.31
N VAL A 358 20.13 -9.36 22.37
CA VAL A 358 18.67 -9.45 22.24
C VAL A 358 18.30 -10.11 20.93
N ALA A 359 17.58 -11.24 21.00
CA ALA A 359 16.99 -11.90 19.85
C ALA A 359 15.49 -11.58 19.74
N VAL A 360 15.03 -11.09 18.60
CA VAL A 360 13.60 -10.84 18.32
C VAL A 360 13.06 -11.93 17.41
N VAL A 361 12.11 -12.72 17.91
CA VAL A 361 11.50 -13.81 17.14
C VAL A 361 10.24 -13.34 16.43
N GLY A 362 10.32 -13.22 15.12
CA GLY A 362 9.23 -12.74 14.27
C GLY A 362 9.76 -11.94 13.09
N ALA A 363 8.88 -11.54 12.17
CA ALA A 363 9.28 -10.70 11.04
C ALA A 363 8.10 -9.86 10.49
N GLY A 364 7.18 -9.45 11.35
CA GLY A 364 6.18 -8.41 11.07
C GLY A 364 6.72 -7.03 11.47
N ASP A 365 5.95 -5.97 11.20
CA ASP A 365 6.34 -4.60 11.54
C ASP A 365 6.67 -4.43 13.03
N VAL A 366 5.94 -5.12 13.93
CA VAL A 366 6.23 -5.12 15.37
C VAL A 366 7.61 -5.73 15.68
N ALA A 367 8.05 -6.76 14.94
CA ALA A 367 9.40 -7.32 15.13
C ALA A 367 10.48 -6.34 14.68
N MET A 368 10.23 -5.57 13.61
CA MET A 368 11.13 -4.50 13.15
C MET A 368 11.21 -3.39 14.21
N ASP A 369 10.09 -3.00 14.80
CA ASP A 369 10.02 -2.04 15.88
C ASP A 369 10.78 -2.52 17.14
N CYS A 370 10.62 -3.80 17.51
CA CYS A 370 11.30 -4.38 18.66
C CYS A 370 12.83 -4.42 18.48
N VAL A 371 13.32 -4.89 17.34
CA VAL A 371 14.78 -4.99 17.12
C VAL A 371 15.45 -3.61 17.06
N ARG A 372 14.80 -2.64 16.43
CA ARG A 372 15.28 -1.26 16.34
C ARG A 372 15.23 -0.55 17.70
N THR A 373 14.21 -0.84 18.53
CA THR A 373 14.11 -0.35 19.90
C THR A 373 15.16 -0.98 20.79
N ALA A 374 15.35 -2.31 20.71
CA ALA A 374 16.38 -3.01 21.47
C ALA A 374 17.78 -2.48 21.16
N ALA A 375 18.10 -2.25 19.88
CA ALA A 375 19.40 -1.68 19.47
C ALA A 375 19.67 -0.26 20.03
N ARG A 376 18.62 0.46 20.45
CA ARG A 376 18.69 1.80 21.06
C ARG A 376 18.62 1.76 22.57
N THR A 377 18.39 0.59 23.17
CA THR A 377 18.29 0.43 24.62
C THR A 377 19.70 0.43 25.23
N GLU A 378 19.90 1.19 26.28
CA GLU A 378 21.18 1.28 26.98
C GLU A 378 21.66 -0.10 27.49
N GLY A 379 22.92 -0.43 27.25
CA GLY A 379 23.55 -1.70 27.64
C GLY A 379 23.38 -2.83 26.61
N VAL A 380 22.58 -2.66 25.55
CA VAL A 380 22.49 -3.63 24.46
C VAL A 380 23.68 -3.47 23.51
N GLU A 381 24.40 -4.57 23.29
CA GLU A 381 25.54 -4.63 22.36
C GLU A 381 25.19 -5.24 21.03
N LYS A 382 24.21 -6.14 21.02
CA LYS A 382 23.75 -6.82 19.80
C LYS A 382 22.24 -7.05 19.85
N ALA A 383 21.54 -6.64 18.79
CA ALA A 383 20.15 -6.96 18.57
C ALA A 383 19.97 -7.52 17.15
N PHE A 384 19.13 -8.56 16.99
CA PHE A 384 18.91 -9.20 15.71
C PHE A 384 17.54 -9.90 15.65
N ILE A 385 17.08 -10.14 14.41
CA ILE A 385 15.83 -10.86 14.13
C ILE A 385 16.12 -12.34 13.90
N VAL A 386 15.26 -13.21 14.41
CA VAL A 386 15.22 -14.65 14.14
C VAL A 386 13.91 -14.97 13.41
N TYR A 387 14.00 -15.51 12.20
CA TYR A 387 12.84 -15.74 11.35
C TYR A 387 12.83 -17.11 10.67
N ARG A 388 11.71 -17.82 10.81
CA ARG A 388 11.55 -19.18 10.28
C ARG A 388 11.40 -19.30 8.77
N ARG A 389 11.23 -18.20 8.04
CA ARG A 389 11.27 -18.13 6.56
C ARG A 389 12.43 -17.23 6.13
N ASN A 390 12.42 -16.83 4.88
CA ASN A 390 13.39 -15.87 4.35
C ASN A 390 12.73 -14.49 4.13
N GLU A 391 13.55 -13.47 3.90
CA GLU A 391 13.12 -12.08 3.71
C GLU A 391 12.00 -11.91 2.67
N PRO A 392 12.04 -12.56 1.48
CA PRO A 392 10.92 -12.47 0.53
C PRO A 392 9.56 -12.91 1.06
N ASN A 393 9.51 -13.63 2.18
CA ASN A 393 8.30 -14.14 2.81
C ASN A 393 7.98 -13.45 4.15
N MET A 394 8.64 -12.34 4.47
CA MET A 394 8.33 -11.53 5.64
C MET A 394 6.98 -10.83 5.49
N PRO A 395 6.16 -10.74 6.54
CA PRO A 395 4.95 -9.95 6.53
C PRO A 395 5.20 -8.45 6.71
N ALA A 396 6.36 -8.05 7.24
CA ALA A 396 6.74 -6.64 7.36
C ALA A 396 6.79 -5.95 5.99
N THR A 397 6.52 -4.66 5.97
CA THR A 397 6.69 -3.85 4.76
C THR A 397 8.16 -3.82 4.34
N GLN A 398 8.42 -3.69 3.04
CA GLN A 398 9.80 -3.63 2.55
C GLN A 398 10.55 -2.40 3.11
N GLU A 399 9.84 -1.31 3.39
CA GLU A 399 10.37 -0.10 4.01
C GLU A 399 10.97 -0.43 5.40
N GLU A 400 10.21 -1.11 6.26
CA GLU A 400 10.68 -1.50 7.60
C GLU A 400 11.88 -2.47 7.56
N VAL A 401 11.87 -3.42 6.62
CA VAL A 401 13.01 -4.32 6.43
C VAL A 401 14.25 -3.56 5.96
N ASN A 402 14.07 -2.60 5.06
CA ASN A 402 15.18 -1.76 4.59
C ASN A 402 15.75 -0.88 5.71
N ASP A 403 14.90 -0.35 6.59
CA ASP A 403 15.33 0.44 7.74
C ASP A 403 16.16 -0.39 8.72
N VAL A 404 15.73 -1.62 9.04
CA VAL A 404 16.49 -2.55 9.88
C VAL A 404 17.88 -2.82 9.29
N ARG A 405 17.97 -3.03 7.97
CA ARG A 405 19.25 -3.23 7.29
C ARG A 405 20.10 -1.97 7.22
N ALA A 406 19.51 -0.81 7.00
CA ALA A 406 20.22 0.48 6.98
C ALA A 406 20.83 0.81 8.35
N GLU A 407 20.20 0.34 9.43
CA GLU A 407 20.73 0.44 10.81
C GLU A 407 21.79 -0.64 11.13
N GLY A 408 22.13 -1.51 10.17
CA GLY A 408 23.17 -2.55 10.34
C GLY A 408 22.72 -3.73 11.20
N LEU A 409 21.41 -3.93 11.39
CA LEU A 409 20.87 -4.99 12.22
C LEU A 409 20.73 -6.30 11.42
N ASP A 410 21.12 -7.41 12.04
CA ASP A 410 21.12 -8.73 11.41
C ASP A 410 19.73 -9.36 11.38
N ILE A 411 19.48 -10.12 10.32
CA ILE A 411 18.30 -10.98 10.20
C ILE A 411 18.78 -12.41 9.94
N ILE A 412 18.55 -13.31 10.90
CA ILE A 412 18.84 -14.72 10.79
C ILE A 412 17.62 -15.42 10.21
N GLU A 413 17.76 -15.86 8.97
CA GLU A 413 16.69 -16.49 8.18
C GLU A 413 16.69 -18.01 8.29
N LEU A 414 15.53 -18.63 8.02
CA LEU A 414 15.37 -20.08 7.92
C LEU A 414 15.72 -20.82 9.21
N VAL A 415 15.43 -20.23 10.37
CA VAL A 415 15.56 -20.83 11.68
C VAL A 415 14.29 -20.66 12.50
N ALA A 416 13.80 -21.75 13.08
CA ALA A 416 12.59 -21.78 13.90
C ALA A 416 12.97 -22.10 15.35
N PRO A 417 12.67 -21.21 16.33
CA PRO A 417 12.90 -21.48 17.74
C PRO A 417 12.15 -22.73 18.24
N VAL A 418 12.81 -23.52 19.07
CA VAL A 418 12.27 -24.72 19.70
C VAL A 418 12.22 -24.55 21.21
N SER A 419 13.33 -24.12 21.83
CA SER A 419 13.41 -23.90 23.27
C SER A 419 14.35 -22.75 23.60
N TYR A 420 14.19 -22.18 24.80
CA TYR A 420 15.07 -21.16 25.35
C TYR A 420 15.36 -21.47 26.82
N ASP A 421 16.64 -21.42 27.22
CA ASP A 421 17.09 -21.76 28.60
C ASP A 421 17.50 -20.52 29.44
N GLY A 422 17.36 -19.34 28.88
CA GLY A 422 17.75 -18.06 29.51
C GLY A 422 19.11 -17.52 29.02
N ALA A 423 19.84 -18.29 28.19
CA ALA A 423 21.13 -17.88 27.62
C ALA A 423 21.26 -18.31 26.14
N VAL A 424 20.61 -19.40 25.76
CA VAL A 424 20.70 -19.99 24.42
C VAL A 424 19.30 -20.23 23.87
N LEU A 425 19.05 -19.70 22.69
CA LEU A 425 17.86 -19.99 21.89
C LEU A 425 18.19 -21.16 20.95
N HIS A 426 17.65 -22.32 21.25
CA HIS A 426 17.79 -23.53 20.43
C HIS A 426 16.80 -23.48 19.26
N CYS A 427 17.31 -23.56 18.04
CA CYS A 427 16.51 -23.42 16.84
C CYS A 427 16.70 -24.62 15.90
N GLU A 428 15.64 -25.02 15.21
CA GLU A 428 15.72 -25.94 14.07
C GLU A 428 15.95 -25.17 12.78
N GLN A 429 16.85 -25.64 11.94
CA GLN A 429 17.04 -25.12 10.59
C GLN A 429 15.86 -25.49 9.70
N MET A 430 15.41 -24.55 8.89
CA MET A 430 14.21 -24.68 8.06
C MET A 430 14.54 -24.60 6.58
N ARG A 431 13.75 -25.26 5.77
CA ARG A 431 13.70 -25.05 4.33
C ARG A 431 12.33 -24.62 3.88
N LEU A 432 12.28 -23.88 2.78
CA LEU A 432 11.01 -23.48 2.18
C LEU A 432 10.37 -24.66 1.46
N ALA A 433 9.13 -24.99 1.80
CA ALA A 433 8.32 -25.96 1.08
C ALA A 433 8.04 -25.48 -0.37
N PRO A 434 7.62 -26.34 -1.30
CA PRO A 434 7.17 -25.95 -2.63
C PRO A 434 6.09 -24.84 -2.61
N ILE A 435 6.02 -24.04 -3.67
CA ILE A 435 5.00 -22.99 -3.80
C ILE A 435 3.65 -23.63 -4.06
N VAL A 436 2.66 -23.27 -3.22
CA VAL A 436 1.26 -23.57 -3.47
C VAL A 436 0.54 -22.27 -3.85
N PRO A 437 -0.05 -22.17 -5.05
CA PRO A 437 -0.72 -20.95 -5.48
C PRO A 437 -1.81 -20.52 -4.48
N GLY A 438 -1.87 -19.23 -4.18
CA GLY A 438 -2.86 -18.66 -3.25
C GLY A 438 -2.60 -18.91 -1.76
N GLN A 439 -1.52 -19.62 -1.40
CA GLN A 439 -1.15 -19.87 -0.01
C GLN A 439 0.17 -19.19 0.35
N ARG A 440 0.30 -18.85 1.64
CA ARG A 440 1.59 -18.39 2.18
C ARG A 440 2.62 -19.52 2.09
N ARG A 441 3.86 -19.20 1.71
CA ARG A 441 4.96 -20.17 1.58
C ARG A 441 5.09 -21.05 2.82
N GLY A 442 4.97 -22.36 2.65
CA GLY A 442 5.19 -23.35 3.70
C GLY A 442 6.67 -23.43 4.09
N ILE A 443 6.94 -24.06 5.23
CA ILE A 443 8.27 -24.40 5.72
C ILE A 443 8.29 -25.84 6.20
N GLU A 444 9.45 -26.48 6.12
CA GLU A 444 9.71 -27.84 6.61
C GLU A 444 11.00 -27.81 7.45
N GLY A 445 11.00 -28.49 8.60
CA GLY A 445 12.21 -28.72 9.38
C GLY A 445 13.20 -29.57 8.62
N THR A 446 14.48 -29.32 8.82
CA THR A 446 15.57 -30.12 8.22
C THR A 446 16.03 -31.24 9.13
N GLY A 447 15.70 -31.18 10.42
CA GLY A 447 16.24 -32.05 11.47
C GLY A 447 17.64 -31.62 11.95
N GLU A 448 18.19 -30.52 11.41
CA GLU A 448 19.42 -29.92 11.88
C GLU A 448 19.10 -28.78 12.87
N PHE A 449 19.92 -28.64 13.89
CA PHE A 449 19.71 -27.65 14.95
C PHE A 449 20.88 -26.68 15.04
N VAL A 450 20.60 -25.46 15.47
CA VAL A 450 21.58 -24.41 15.69
C VAL A 450 21.25 -23.67 17.00
N ASP A 451 22.30 -23.38 17.75
CA ASP A 451 22.24 -22.64 18.99
C ASP A 451 22.59 -21.16 18.76
N ILE A 452 21.74 -20.28 19.24
CA ILE A 452 21.88 -18.83 19.11
C ILE A 452 21.97 -18.24 20.51
N ALA A 453 23.13 -17.67 20.86
CA ALA A 453 23.31 -17.00 22.15
C ALA A 453 22.44 -15.73 22.21
N ALA A 454 21.65 -15.60 23.27
CA ALA A 454 20.83 -14.44 23.55
C ALA A 454 20.52 -14.33 25.05
N ASP A 455 20.80 -13.17 25.63
CA ASP A 455 20.48 -12.90 27.06
C ASP A 455 18.97 -12.57 27.21
N THR A 456 18.33 -12.10 26.17
CA THR A 456 16.89 -11.81 26.14
C THR A 456 16.29 -12.25 24.80
N VAL A 457 15.14 -12.91 24.86
CA VAL A 457 14.36 -13.27 23.69
C VAL A 457 13.01 -12.56 23.73
N ILE A 458 12.71 -11.77 22.69
CA ILE A 458 11.44 -11.07 22.52
C ILE A 458 10.58 -11.81 21.52
N GLY A 459 9.37 -12.18 21.90
CA GLY A 459 8.40 -12.87 21.05
C GLY A 459 7.51 -11.87 20.30
N ALA A 460 7.81 -11.59 19.03
CA ALA A 460 7.04 -10.72 18.15
C ALA A 460 6.22 -11.51 17.13
N THR A 461 5.39 -12.43 17.63
CA THR A 461 4.62 -13.40 16.83
C THR A 461 3.16 -13.00 16.57
N GLY A 462 2.83 -11.77 16.87
CA GLY A 462 1.51 -11.14 16.70
C GLY A 462 0.86 -10.81 18.05
N ALA A 463 -0.31 -10.17 17.99
CA ALA A 463 -1.15 -9.92 19.16
C ALA A 463 -2.50 -10.63 18.99
N THR A 464 -3.26 -10.77 20.08
CA THR A 464 -4.57 -11.42 20.09
C THR A 464 -5.65 -10.52 20.67
N ILE A 465 -6.88 -10.83 20.36
CA ILE A 465 -8.06 -10.16 20.94
C ILE A 465 -8.31 -10.76 22.33
N LYS A 466 -8.52 -9.90 23.34
CA LYS A 466 -9.03 -10.33 24.63
C LYS A 466 -10.54 -10.56 24.52
N THR A 467 -10.98 -11.80 24.62
CA THR A 467 -12.38 -12.18 24.36
C THR A 467 -13.29 -12.11 25.58
N GLU A 468 -12.71 -12.10 26.79
CA GLU A 468 -13.46 -12.12 28.05
C GLU A 468 -14.46 -10.94 28.17
N PRO A 469 -14.15 -9.70 27.79
CA PRO A 469 -15.12 -8.60 27.84
C PRO A 469 -16.32 -8.82 26.91
N TYR A 470 -16.11 -9.45 25.74
CA TYR A 470 -17.20 -9.75 24.82
C TYR A 470 -18.14 -10.82 25.37
N VAL A 471 -17.56 -11.92 25.90
CA VAL A 471 -18.34 -13.01 26.52
C VAL A 471 -19.13 -12.49 27.71
N ARG A 472 -18.51 -11.72 28.60
CA ARG A 472 -19.16 -11.12 29.75
C ARG A 472 -20.38 -10.26 29.39
N ASN A 473 -20.29 -9.54 28.27
CA ASN A 473 -21.36 -8.71 27.75
C ASN A 473 -22.33 -9.44 26.81
N GLY A 474 -22.25 -10.78 26.76
CA GLY A 474 -23.21 -11.62 26.03
C GLY A 474 -23.09 -11.56 24.51
N LEU A 475 -21.92 -11.17 23.97
CA LEU A 475 -21.69 -11.16 22.53
C LEU A 475 -21.29 -12.56 22.04
N THR A 476 -21.85 -12.95 20.90
CA THR A 476 -21.57 -14.26 20.29
C THR A 476 -20.19 -14.24 19.60
N LEU A 477 -19.38 -15.28 19.86
CA LEU A 477 -18.09 -15.47 19.22
C LEU A 477 -18.13 -16.59 18.17
N ASP A 478 -17.33 -16.45 17.10
CA ASP A 478 -17.09 -17.50 16.11
C ASP A 478 -16.09 -18.57 16.66
N ALA A 479 -15.85 -19.63 15.88
CA ALA A 479 -14.92 -20.70 16.25
C ALA A 479 -13.45 -20.24 16.38
N ARG A 480 -13.13 -19.02 15.94
CA ARG A 480 -11.81 -18.39 16.06
C ARG A 480 -11.74 -17.37 17.20
N GLY A 481 -12.78 -17.27 18.03
CA GLY A 481 -12.86 -16.32 19.13
C GLY A 481 -13.12 -14.86 18.72
N ARG A 482 -13.62 -14.59 17.51
CA ARG A 482 -13.98 -13.26 17.07
C ARG A 482 -15.47 -13.02 17.21
N VAL A 483 -15.87 -11.79 17.52
CA VAL A 483 -17.29 -11.43 17.60
C VAL A 483 -17.97 -11.66 16.25
N VAL A 484 -19.11 -12.34 16.26
CA VAL A 484 -19.96 -12.53 15.08
C VAL A 484 -20.66 -11.21 14.77
N LEU A 485 -20.43 -10.69 13.58
CA LEU A 485 -20.92 -9.39 13.12
C LEU A 485 -21.61 -9.53 11.77
N ASP A 486 -22.58 -8.65 11.52
CA ASP A 486 -23.16 -8.47 10.19
C ASP A 486 -22.26 -7.60 9.28
N ALA A 487 -22.76 -7.26 8.09
CA ALA A 487 -22.05 -6.44 7.12
C ALA A 487 -21.83 -4.98 7.60
N ASP A 488 -22.64 -4.51 8.51
CA ASP A 488 -22.60 -3.18 9.10
C ASP A 488 -21.75 -3.12 10.39
N HIS A 489 -21.06 -4.22 10.72
CA HIS A 489 -20.29 -4.42 11.94
C HIS A 489 -21.11 -4.43 13.23
N GLN A 490 -22.44 -4.64 13.14
CA GLN A 490 -23.31 -4.81 14.29
C GLN A 490 -23.20 -6.26 14.82
N ALA A 491 -23.10 -6.36 16.12
CA ALA A 491 -23.05 -7.65 16.83
C ALA A 491 -24.46 -8.30 16.90
N SER A 492 -24.51 -9.52 17.44
CA SER A 492 -25.80 -10.21 17.72
C SER A 492 -26.73 -9.43 18.64
N LYS A 493 -26.20 -8.49 19.43
CA LYS A 493 -26.95 -7.57 20.29
C LYS A 493 -27.25 -6.30 19.52
N PRO A 494 -28.54 -5.93 19.27
CA PRO A 494 -28.91 -4.73 18.54
C PRO A 494 -28.35 -3.45 19.19
N GLY A 495 -27.86 -2.53 18.35
CA GLY A 495 -27.25 -1.28 18.80
C GLY A 495 -25.80 -1.38 19.26
N VAL A 496 -25.19 -2.59 19.21
CA VAL A 496 -23.79 -2.81 19.56
C VAL A 496 -22.96 -3.08 18.31
N TYR A 497 -21.89 -2.30 18.12
CA TYR A 497 -20.99 -2.40 16.98
C TYR A 497 -19.57 -2.71 17.47
N VAL A 498 -18.78 -3.46 16.69
CA VAL A 498 -17.38 -3.75 17.01
C VAL A 498 -16.50 -3.38 15.83
N VAL A 499 -15.46 -2.57 16.08
CA VAL A 499 -14.61 -1.98 15.03
C VAL A 499 -13.12 -2.14 15.34
N GLY A 500 -12.29 -1.98 14.31
CA GLY A 500 -10.83 -2.02 14.41
C GLY A 500 -10.29 -3.40 14.78
N ASP A 501 -9.12 -3.42 15.45
CA ASP A 501 -8.43 -4.67 15.78
C ASP A 501 -9.21 -5.57 16.73
N GLY A 502 -10.14 -5.03 17.53
CA GLY A 502 -11.08 -5.82 18.34
C GLY A 502 -12.02 -6.70 17.53
N ARG A 503 -12.26 -6.36 16.27
CA ARG A 503 -13.07 -7.13 15.32
C ARG A 503 -12.26 -8.18 14.56
N ARG A 504 -11.10 -7.80 14.02
CA ARG A 504 -10.36 -8.60 13.02
C ARG A 504 -9.03 -9.17 13.51
N GLY A 505 -8.54 -8.75 14.66
CA GLY A 505 -7.16 -8.91 15.10
C GLY A 505 -6.26 -7.78 14.62
N PRO A 506 -4.96 -7.83 14.94
CA PRO A 506 -4.01 -6.77 14.60
C PRO A 506 -4.05 -6.39 13.11
N SER A 507 -4.16 -5.10 12.83
CA SER A 507 -4.24 -4.55 11.47
C SER A 507 -3.57 -3.17 11.38
N THR A 508 -3.97 -2.35 10.43
CA THR A 508 -3.38 -1.01 10.24
C THR A 508 -4.33 0.09 10.69
N VAL A 509 -3.79 1.27 10.99
CA VAL A 509 -4.58 2.45 11.36
C VAL A 509 -5.65 2.75 10.31
N VAL A 510 -5.31 2.71 9.02
CA VAL A 510 -6.26 2.97 7.94
C VAL A 510 -7.38 1.92 7.85
N GLN A 511 -7.10 0.65 8.21
CA GLN A 511 -8.14 -0.38 8.30
C GLN A 511 -9.07 -0.15 9.50
N ALA A 512 -8.51 0.29 10.62
CA ALA A 512 -9.29 0.65 11.80
C ALA A 512 -10.26 1.80 11.51
N ILE A 513 -9.82 2.82 10.77
CA ILE A 513 -10.68 3.91 10.29
C ILE A 513 -11.75 3.41 9.32
N ALA A 514 -11.40 2.48 8.42
CA ALA A 514 -12.37 1.88 7.49
C ALA A 514 -13.51 1.16 8.21
N ASP A 515 -13.18 0.37 9.24
CA ASP A 515 -14.20 -0.30 10.07
C ASP A 515 -15.10 0.70 10.79
N ALA A 516 -14.50 1.76 11.35
CA ALA A 516 -15.24 2.83 12.01
C ALA A 516 -16.20 3.56 11.05
N LYS A 517 -15.75 3.79 9.81
CA LYS A 517 -16.56 4.43 8.75
C LYS A 517 -17.78 3.58 8.40
N VAL A 518 -17.65 2.24 8.34
CA VAL A 518 -18.77 1.33 8.11
C VAL A 518 -19.78 1.38 9.26
N ALA A 519 -19.32 1.24 10.51
CA ALA A 519 -20.20 1.27 11.67
C ALA A 519 -20.88 2.65 11.85
N ALA A 520 -20.15 3.75 11.66
CA ALA A 520 -20.71 5.09 11.74
C ALA A 520 -21.81 5.31 10.68
N ARG A 521 -21.60 4.86 9.42
CA ARG A 521 -22.61 4.89 8.37
C ARG A 521 -23.87 4.11 8.77
N ALA A 522 -23.72 2.93 9.33
CA ALA A 522 -24.84 2.11 9.79
C ALA A 522 -25.61 2.78 10.93
N ILE A 523 -24.90 3.35 11.89
CA ILE A 523 -25.51 4.12 12.99
C ILE A 523 -26.28 5.34 12.46
N LEU A 524 -25.65 6.16 11.61
CA LEU A 524 -26.30 7.34 11.00
C LEU A 524 -27.57 6.94 10.25
N ARG A 525 -27.50 5.92 9.41
CA ARG A 525 -28.66 5.38 8.69
C ARG A 525 -29.77 4.93 9.65
N SER A 526 -29.42 4.27 10.76
CA SER A 526 -30.39 3.86 11.78
C SER A 526 -31.07 5.01 12.51
N LEU A 527 -30.44 6.20 12.49
CA LEU A 527 -30.94 7.45 13.04
C LEU A 527 -31.66 8.32 11.99
N GLY A 528 -31.79 7.85 10.75
CA GLY A 528 -32.37 8.61 9.64
C GLY A 528 -31.48 9.73 9.10
N LEU A 529 -30.16 9.66 9.37
CA LEU A 529 -29.17 10.64 8.95
C LEU A 529 -28.34 10.09 7.79
N SER A 530 -27.82 10.99 6.95
CA SER A 530 -26.87 10.67 5.89
C SER A 530 -25.44 10.99 6.34
N ALA A 531 -24.47 10.20 5.91
CA ALA A 531 -23.07 10.49 6.18
C ALA A 531 -22.54 11.55 5.18
N ASP A 532 -21.80 12.53 5.68
CA ASP A 532 -21.20 13.61 4.88
C ASP A 532 -20.21 13.08 3.82
N TYR A 533 -19.50 12.01 4.15
CA TYR A 533 -18.54 11.35 3.25
C TYR A 533 -19.20 10.46 2.16
N ASP A 534 -20.52 10.31 2.17
CA ASP A 534 -21.27 9.62 1.11
C ASP A 534 -21.91 10.62 0.12
N ALA A 535 -21.81 11.92 0.42
CA ALA A 535 -22.28 12.95 -0.49
C ALA A 535 -21.42 13.01 -1.76
N PRO A 536 -22.00 13.24 -2.93
CA PRO A 536 -21.23 13.50 -4.13
C PRO A 536 -20.29 14.69 -3.92
N HIS A 537 -19.00 14.47 -4.13
CA HIS A 537 -18.03 15.56 -4.07
C HIS A 537 -17.81 16.14 -5.45
N PRO A 538 -17.66 17.46 -5.58
CA PRO A 538 -17.27 18.06 -6.84
C PRO A 538 -15.85 17.57 -7.17
N THR A 539 -15.72 16.73 -8.20
CA THR A 539 -14.44 16.28 -8.72
C THR A 539 -13.83 17.40 -9.55
N VAL A 540 -12.59 17.79 -9.23
CA VAL A 540 -11.83 18.69 -10.09
C VAL A 540 -11.28 17.87 -11.25
N HIS A 541 -11.95 17.93 -12.39
CA HIS A 541 -11.49 17.26 -13.60
C HIS A 541 -10.26 17.95 -14.18
N GLY A 542 -9.24 17.18 -14.50
CA GLY A 542 -8.04 17.67 -15.18
C GLY A 542 -8.28 17.88 -16.69
N ASP A 543 -7.45 18.73 -17.30
CA ASP A 543 -7.40 18.84 -18.77
C ASP A 543 -6.92 17.52 -19.37
N SER A 544 -7.75 16.87 -20.18
CA SER A 544 -7.47 15.57 -20.77
C SER A 544 -6.24 15.56 -21.68
N GLU A 545 -5.92 16.65 -22.37
CA GLU A 545 -4.71 16.74 -23.21
C GLU A 545 -3.43 16.85 -22.34
N VAL A 546 -3.50 17.58 -21.24
CA VAL A 546 -2.41 17.65 -20.25
C VAL A 546 -2.17 16.28 -19.62
N ILE A 547 -3.24 15.56 -19.28
CA ILE A 547 -3.17 14.21 -18.70
C ILE A 547 -2.54 13.24 -19.71
N ARG A 548 -2.96 13.26 -20.97
CA ARG A 548 -2.38 12.44 -22.05
C ARG A 548 -0.90 12.73 -22.24
N GLY A 549 -0.52 14.00 -22.21
CA GLY A 549 0.90 14.40 -22.27
C GLY A 549 1.74 13.79 -21.14
N LYS A 550 1.22 13.77 -19.91
CA LYS A 550 1.90 13.12 -18.77
C LYS A 550 2.05 11.60 -18.96
N ARG A 551 1.05 10.93 -19.56
CA ARG A 551 1.08 9.48 -19.79
C ARG A 551 2.17 9.09 -20.78
N ALA A 552 2.51 9.94 -21.72
CA ALA A 552 3.61 9.72 -22.66
C ALA A 552 4.99 9.67 -21.98
N LEU A 553 5.16 10.31 -20.82
CA LEU A 553 6.46 10.56 -20.20
C LEU A 553 6.77 9.61 -19.04
N LEU A 554 8.03 9.14 -18.97
CA LEU A 554 8.65 8.61 -17.75
C LEU A 554 9.20 9.78 -16.94
N ILE A 555 8.85 9.83 -15.65
CA ILE A 555 9.23 10.91 -14.74
C ILE A 555 9.77 10.29 -13.45
N LYS A 556 11.00 10.66 -13.06
CA LYS A 556 11.57 10.22 -11.77
C LYS A 556 10.74 10.78 -10.61
N PRO A 557 10.70 10.08 -9.47
CA PRO A 557 10.03 10.59 -8.26
C PRO A 557 10.50 12.01 -7.89
N LEU A 558 9.53 12.83 -7.48
CA LEU A 558 9.76 14.20 -7.02
C LEU A 558 9.66 14.26 -5.48
N GLN A 559 10.07 15.37 -4.89
CA GLN A 559 10.05 15.55 -3.45
C GLN A 559 8.78 16.28 -2.97
N GLY A 560 8.29 15.91 -1.77
CA GLY A 560 7.20 16.59 -1.10
C GLY A 560 5.90 16.64 -1.94
N ALA A 561 5.20 17.75 -1.89
CA ALA A 561 3.92 17.93 -2.58
C ALA A 561 4.02 17.92 -4.11
N SER A 562 5.18 18.29 -4.68
CA SER A 562 5.40 18.29 -6.13
C SER A 562 5.30 16.88 -6.74
N GLU A 563 5.49 15.82 -5.95
CA GLU A 563 5.27 14.43 -6.36
C GLU A 563 3.84 14.21 -6.88
N GLY A 564 2.86 14.95 -6.37
CA GLY A 564 1.48 14.91 -6.84
C GLY A 564 1.33 15.24 -8.34
N SER A 565 2.24 16.05 -8.91
CA SER A 565 2.20 16.40 -10.34
C SER A 565 2.42 15.20 -11.27
N ARG A 566 3.02 14.11 -10.79
CA ARG A 566 3.18 12.86 -11.53
C ARG A 566 1.88 12.05 -11.62
N CYS A 567 0.84 12.38 -10.85
CA CYS A 567 -0.44 11.68 -10.88
C CYS A 567 -1.06 11.72 -12.28
N LEU A 568 -1.55 10.56 -12.74
CA LEU A 568 -2.18 10.38 -14.06
C LEU A 568 -3.69 10.68 -14.04
N THR A 569 -4.27 11.04 -12.90
CA THR A 569 -5.70 11.29 -12.71
C THR A 569 -6.57 10.27 -13.47
N CYS A 570 -6.40 9.00 -13.12
CA CYS A 570 -6.94 7.85 -13.86
C CYS A 570 -8.49 7.82 -13.93
N GLN A 571 -9.18 8.55 -13.05
CA GLN A 571 -10.63 8.76 -13.10
C GLN A 571 -11.05 9.71 -14.23
N ASP A 572 -10.15 10.59 -14.71
CA ASP A 572 -10.45 11.53 -15.79
C ASP A 572 -10.07 10.96 -17.17
N VAL A 573 -8.93 10.24 -17.23
CA VAL A 573 -8.43 9.59 -18.45
C VAL A 573 -7.78 8.26 -18.08
N CYS A 574 -8.36 7.16 -18.58
CA CYS A 574 -7.77 5.83 -18.47
C CYS A 574 -7.72 5.15 -19.84
N GLU A 575 -6.60 5.32 -20.55
CA GLU A 575 -6.40 4.81 -21.90
C GLU A 575 -5.30 3.74 -21.98
N ILE A 576 -4.99 3.06 -20.86
CA ILE A 576 -3.91 2.06 -20.79
C ILE A 576 -4.06 0.99 -21.87
N CYS A 577 -5.28 0.49 -22.10
CA CYS A 577 -5.52 -0.56 -23.09
C CYS A 577 -5.26 -0.10 -24.53
N THR A 578 -5.38 1.21 -24.82
CA THR A 578 -5.01 1.77 -26.13
C THR A 578 -3.50 1.97 -26.25
N GLU A 579 -2.86 2.40 -25.17
CA GLU A 579 -1.42 2.67 -25.11
C GLU A 579 -0.59 1.40 -25.31
N VAL A 580 -1.00 0.29 -24.68
CA VAL A 580 -0.26 -0.98 -24.69
C VAL A 580 -0.61 -1.91 -25.83
N CYS A 581 -1.63 -1.59 -26.64
CA CYS A 581 -2.02 -2.43 -27.77
C CYS A 581 -0.99 -2.34 -28.90
N PRO A 582 -0.26 -3.41 -29.22
CA PRO A 582 0.74 -3.38 -30.29
C PRO A 582 0.11 -3.14 -31.67
N ASN A 583 -1.11 -3.64 -31.86
CA ASN A 583 -1.84 -3.58 -33.13
C ASN A 583 -2.81 -2.41 -33.23
N ARG A 584 -2.90 -1.55 -32.21
CA ARG A 584 -3.85 -0.43 -32.14
C ARG A 584 -5.31 -0.82 -32.26
N ALA A 585 -5.64 -2.04 -31.86
CA ALA A 585 -7.00 -2.58 -31.88
C ALA A 585 -7.94 -1.95 -30.84
N ASN A 586 -7.42 -1.30 -29.80
CA ASN A 586 -8.24 -0.51 -28.87
C ASN A 586 -8.04 0.97 -29.16
N VAL A 587 -9.12 1.70 -29.31
CA VAL A 587 -9.14 3.14 -29.57
C VAL A 587 -10.00 3.87 -28.55
N SER A 588 -9.61 5.10 -28.24
CA SER A 588 -10.37 5.99 -27.35
C SER A 588 -11.13 6.98 -28.20
N VAL A 589 -12.46 7.05 -28.00
CA VAL A 589 -13.38 7.89 -28.79
C VAL A 589 -14.10 8.84 -27.84
N LYS A 590 -14.14 10.13 -28.17
CA LYS A 590 -14.92 11.11 -27.42
C LYS A 590 -16.41 10.93 -27.75
N VAL A 591 -17.22 10.67 -26.74
CA VAL A 591 -18.66 10.41 -26.89
C VAL A 591 -19.44 11.20 -25.84
N ALA A 592 -20.40 11.99 -26.29
CA ALA A 592 -21.28 12.75 -25.40
C ALA A 592 -22.33 11.85 -24.72
N GLY A 593 -22.76 12.22 -23.50
CA GLY A 593 -23.84 11.55 -22.79
C GLY A 593 -23.43 10.41 -21.89
N PHE A 594 -22.13 10.10 -21.78
CA PHE A 594 -21.55 9.17 -20.82
C PHE A 594 -20.91 9.91 -19.65
N ALA A 595 -20.70 9.20 -18.54
CA ALA A 595 -20.00 9.77 -17.38
C ALA A 595 -18.53 10.04 -17.71
N ASP A 596 -17.86 9.08 -18.36
CA ASP A 596 -16.51 9.29 -18.88
C ASP A 596 -16.55 10.05 -20.22
N PRO A 597 -15.72 11.08 -20.40
CA PRO A 597 -15.71 11.88 -21.62
C PRO A 597 -15.20 11.12 -22.85
N PHE A 598 -14.54 9.99 -22.64
CA PHE A 598 -14.03 9.11 -23.67
C PHE A 598 -14.46 7.66 -23.40
N GLN A 599 -14.82 6.95 -24.44
CA GLN A 599 -15.15 5.53 -24.39
C GLN A 599 -14.13 4.71 -25.17
N ILE A 600 -13.87 3.49 -24.71
CA ILE A 600 -12.95 2.57 -25.39
C ILE A 600 -13.74 1.69 -26.35
N VAL A 601 -13.31 1.70 -27.60
CA VAL A 601 -13.85 0.84 -28.66
C VAL A 601 -12.76 -0.14 -29.10
N HIS A 602 -13.13 -1.39 -29.26
CA HIS A 602 -12.27 -2.45 -29.79
C HIS A 602 -12.52 -2.64 -31.28
N ILE A 603 -11.46 -2.81 -32.06
CA ILE A 603 -11.53 -3.08 -33.51
C ILE A 603 -11.05 -4.52 -33.69
N ASP A 604 -12.00 -5.42 -33.98
CA ASP A 604 -11.77 -6.86 -34.06
C ASP A 604 -10.70 -7.22 -35.09
N GLY A 605 -10.85 -6.77 -36.32
CA GLY A 605 -9.93 -7.08 -37.42
C GLY A 605 -8.47 -6.61 -37.25
N LEU A 606 -8.17 -5.80 -36.24
CA LEU A 606 -6.81 -5.44 -35.87
C LEU A 606 -6.26 -6.27 -34.70
N CYS A 607 -7.10 -7.06 -34.03
CA CYS A 607 -6.73 -7.77 -32.81
C CYS A 607 -6.14 -9.15 -33.12
N ASN A 608 -5.03 -9.50 -32.47
CA ASN A 608 -4.48 -10.85 -32.47
C ASN A 608 -4.63 -11.56 -31.11
N GLU A 609 -5.49 -11.06 -30.23
CA GLU A 609 -5.77 -11.61 -28.89
C GLU A 609 -4.54 -11.83 -28.00
N CYS A 610 -3.50 -11.03 -28.14
CA CYS A 610 -2.26 -11.18 -27.37
C CYS A 610 -2.43 -10.98 -25.84
N GLY A 611 -3.57 -10.47 -25.38
CA GLY A 611 -3.89 -10.28 -23.97
C GLY A 611 -3.21 -9.09 -23.27
N ASN A 612 -2.33 -8.35 -23.96
CA ASN A 612 -1.54 -7.27 -23.34
C ASN A 612 -2.44 -6.20 -22.68
N CYS A 613 -3.51 -5.78 -23.35
CA CYS A 613 -4.48 -4.82 -22.82
C CYS A 613 -5.14 -5.34 -21.52
N GLY A 614 -5.46 -6.63 -21.43
CA GLY A 614 -5.99 -7.26 -20.22
C GLY A 614 -4.97 -7.30 -19.09
N THR A 615 -3.68 -7.51 -19.39
CA THR A 615 -2.60 -7.52 -18.39
C THR A 615 -2.50 -6.18 -17.65
N PHE A 616 -2.56 -5.07 -18.36
CA PHE A 616 -2.40 -3.72 -17.79
C PHE A 616 -3.72 -3.06 -17.36
N CYS A 617 -4.89 -3.60 -17.74
CA CYS A 617 -6.18 -3.08 -17.31
C CYS A 617 -6.29 -3.11 -15.77
N PRO A 618 -6.70 -2.02 -15.10
CA PRO A 618 -6.90 -2.02 -13.65
C PRO A 618 -8.11 -2.86 -13.21
N HIS A 619 -9.07 -3.11 -14.09
CA HIS A 619 -10.21 -3.99 -13.82
C HIS A 619 -9.89 -5.47 -13.99
N ALA A 620 -10.69 -6.33 -13.39
CA ALA A 620 -10.69 -7.76 -13.65
C ALA A 620 -11.45 -8.03 -14.97
N GLY A 621 -10.79 -7.82 -16.10
CA GLY A 621 -11.40 -7.97 -17.43
C GLY A 621 -10.38 -7.96 -18.56
N ARG A 622 -10.89 -8.18 -19.76
CA ARG A 622 -10.13 -8.25 -21.01
C ARG A 622 -10.70 -7.24 -22.02
N PRO A 623 -10.10 -6.04 -22.16
CA PRO A 623 -10.65 -5.00 -23.04
C PRO A 623 -11.00 -5.49 -24.46
N TYR A 624 -10.22 -6.42 -25.01
CA TYR A 624 -10.47 -6.99 -26.33
C TYR A 624 -11.72 -7.90 -26.41
N LYS A 625 -12.31 -8.27 -25.25
CA LYS A 625 -13.56 -9.06 -25.17
C LYS A 625 -14.72 -8.29 -24.51
N ASP A 626 -14.38 -7.42 -23.56
CA ASP A 626 -15.38 -6.83 -22.67
C ASP A 626 -15.76 -5.39 -23.06
N LYS A 627 -15.13 -4.84 -24.11
CA LYS A 627 -15.45 -3.50 -24.65
C LYS A 627 -16.30 -3.58 -25.90
N ILE A 628 -17.02 -2.49 -26.20
CA ILE A 628 -17.78 -2.36 -27.45
C ILE A 628 -16.83 -2.65 -28.61
N THR A 629 -17.19 -3.62 -29.43
CA THR A 629 -16.38 -4.10 -30.55
C THR A 629 -16.98 -3.67 -31.90
N THR A 630 -16.14 -3.15 -32.79
CA THR A 630 -16.52 -2.93 -34.18
C THR A 630 -15.92 -4.04 -35.04
N PHE A 631 -16.77 -4.64 -35.89
CA PHE A 631 -16.40 -5.74 -36.79
C PHE A 631 -16.31 -5.23 -38.22
N TRP A 632 -15.43 -5.82 -39.02
CA TRP A 632 -15.28 -5.49 -40.42
C TRP A 632 -16.09 -6.42 -41.36
N THR A 633 -16.33 -7.66 -40.89
CA THR A 633 -17.06 -8.65 -41.66
C THR A 633 -18.30 -9.14 -40.93
N HIS A 634 -19.30 -9.61 -41.66
CA HIS A 634 -20.52 -10.20 -41.11
C HIS A 634 -20.21 -11.55 -40.42
N GLU A 635 -19.25 -12.30 -40.94
CA GLU A 635 -18.78 -13.57 -40.37
C GLU A 635 -18.18 -13.37 -38.99
N ASP A 636 -17.22 -12.45 -38.83
CA ASP A 636 -16.60 -12.12 -37.53
C ASP A 636 -17.65 -11.64 -36.51
N PHE A 637 -18.64 -10.87 -36.96
CA PHE A 637 -19.72 -10.38 -36.09
C PHE A 637 -20.62 -11.51 -35.59
N GLU A 638 -20.99 -12.49 -36.46
CA GLU A 638 -21.86 -13.60 -36.10
C GLU A 638 -21.15 -14.63 -35.21
N GLU A 639 -19.87 -14.86 -35.42
CA GLU A 639 -19.08 -15.82 -34.64
C GLU A 639 -18.60 -15.27 -33.28
N SER A 640 -18.65 -13.95 -33.11
CA SER A 640 -18.17 -13.31 -31.88
C SER A 640 -19.23 -13.30 -30.78
N THR A 641 -18.75 -13.40 -29.53
CA THR A 641 -19.57 -13.18 -28.32
C THR A 641 -19.47 -11.75 -27.78
N ASN A 642 -18.66 -10.90 -28.39
CA ASN A 642 -18.45 -9.53 -27.94
C ASN A 642 -19.68 -8.66 -28.24
N VAL A 643 -20.04 -7.79 -27.32
CA VAL A 643 -21.06 -6.77 -27.59
C VAL A 643 -20.47 -5.76 -28.56
N GLY A 644 -21.13 -5.59 -29.71
CA GLY A 644 -20.56 -4.71 -30.74
C GLY A 644 -21.51 -4.45 -31.91
N PHE A 645 -20.96 -3.93 -32.99
CA PHE A 645 -21.67 -3.61 -34.21
C PHE A 645 -20.80 -3.85 -35.45
N LEU A 646 -21.45 -4.11 -36.56
CA LEU A 646 -20.81 -4.23 -37.86
C LEU A 646 -20.65 -2.83 -38.49
N ALA A 647 -19.44 -2.49 -38.93
CA ALA A 647 -19.19 -1.23 -39.61
C ALA A 647 -19.86 -1.28 -41.02
N GLY A 648 -20.85 -0.44 -41.25
CA GLY A 648 -21.51 -0.34 -42.54
C GLY A 648 -20.63 0.31 -43.60
N ALA A 649 -20.82 -0.07 -44.88
CA ALA A 649 -20.09 0.53 -45.98
C ALA A 649 -20.31 2.06 -46.12
N ASP A 650 -21.36 2.57 -45.53
CA ASP A 650 -21.79 3.97 -45.56
C ASP A 650 -21.37 4.75 -44.31
N GLY A 651 -20.59 4.14 -43.42
CA GLY A 651 -20.12 4.76 -42.18
C GLY A 651 -21.17 4.89 -41.08
N GLY A 652 -22.29 4.17 -41.16
CA GLY A 652 -23.36 4.09 -40.18
C GLY A 652 -23.43 2.74 -39.48
#